data_f4766b76f408b4f1d90f0d6b9991ed98
#
_entry.id   f4766b76f408b4f1d90f0d6b9991ed98
#
_cell.length_a   1.000
_cell.length_b   1.000
_cell.length_c   1.000
_cell.angle_alpha   90.00
_cell.angle_beta   90.00
_cell.angle_gamma   90.00
#
_symmetry.space_group_name_H-M   'P 1'
#
loop_
_entity.id
_entity.type
_entity.pdbx_description
1 polymer ?
#
loop_
_entity_poly.entity_id
_entity_poly.type
_entity_poly.pdbx_seq_one_letter_code
_entity_poly.pdbx_strand_id
1 'polypeptide(L)'
;MRIFLIIFFSLLFASDDNAPAHRTRDRQVDIHHIKIDISVDLVSESVYGYVVHQLSPLHSSLDSFELDAEDMTIRRVRLNDNDVNFNHTGKKLYISLDNNISWTDTVKVRIDYTAFPLLGTFFIKPDDTYPDKPWQAWTQGEENDNHHWVPIYDYPNDRSTFEILLTVDDKFKAISNGELKSIRKNDDGTHTWHWYENYPMVSYLMSYVVGEYVKVEDSYNDLSVNYWVYEDNKNETMRSFGLTTDMMGFFEDFSGIKYPYEKYDQIILDDFMFGGMENITLTHNTDRTMHDQFSVPDVSSVGLVAHELAHQWYGDMLTTRNWANIWLNEGFATFLSRKYREEKFGYDEGEYIRYGEIQSYFRSDMRWNRPTVHYNYYEPIDLFDSHVYAKGSLILNMMHDHLKDDAFKRSIQHYTISNKFKNVETQDLKKSIEEVTGQNLDWFFNQWVYEAGYPEYHVKWSYNQRNRTVKLKVEQKQDMTKTGLFSMPINVIIDDNNHLIWVDQKDMTYELPVVDRPRLVIFNSGMRVPCKVEFNKPISEWIKQLEDGPHILDRIAAINVLKKKRGRRNIERALLKSIETDSFWGVRKEAVRGLASLKSKQYSEELMKLSEGQDNRVRRSIWSALKNYKDDSEVSLFLQNIIFNDPKYYSVSDAFKALTIVDTAAARKNVDHLLSIDSHSDVIRKAAISYFGIVKNEYNYNRLKQLAAYGGTTWDARPEAVSQLSKYIKEHKEDLLNLYIDFLDDRSRDVRRRAVQALGRYGHEEHLGYLDEVLSLDPVIGRDVRAAKKRILSPKKTNSKSGLEKELQEANDKLQEIKKILD
;
A
#
# COMPACT_ATOMS: atom_id res chain seq x y z
N MET A 1 28.88 7.21 -51.98
CA MET A 1 27.64 6.57 -51.43
C MET A 1 27.90 6.33 -49.93
N ARG A 2 27.53 7.34 -49.10
CA ARG A 2 27.80 7.27 -47.65
C ARG A 2 26.56 6.66 -46.99
N ILE A 3 26.75 5.47 -46.40
CA ILE A 3 25.75 4.78 -45.57
C ILE A 3 25.87 5.40 -44.19
N PHE A 4 24.83 6.12 -43.76
CA PHE A 4 24.67 6.55 -42.37
C PHE A 4 24.11 5.39 -41.61
N LEU A 5 24.95 4.77 -40.75
CA LEU A 5 24.50 3.81 -39.72
C LEU A 5 23.96 4.63 -38.55
N ILE A 6 22.65 4.79 -38.45
CA ILE A 6 21.99 5.31 -37.26
C ILE A 6 21.92 4.18 -36.27
N ILE A 7 22.82 4.16 -35.28
CA ILE A 7 22.72 3.30 -34.09
C ILE A 7 21.68 3.94 -33.18
N PHE A 8 20.45 3.41 -33.22
CA PHE A 8 19.46 3.67 -32.19
C PHE A 8 19.92 3.02 -30.89
N PHE A 9 20.50 3.81 -29.98
CA PHE A 9 20.58 3.43 -28.57
C PHE A 9 19.15 3.50 -28.00
N SER A 10 18.46 2.38 -28.00
CA SER A 10 17.27 2.18 -27.18
C SER A 10 17.73 2.27 -25.71
N LEU A 11 17.31 3.35 -25.05
CA LEU A 11 17.39 3.46 -23.60
C LEU A 11 16.50 2.34 -23.02
N LEU A 12 17.11 1.22 -22.72
CA LEU A 12 16.55 0.19 -21.87
C LEU A 12 16.34 0.80 -20.47
N PHE A 13 15.15 1.31 -20.21
CA PHE A 13 14.63 1.23 -18.86
C PHE A 13 14.49 -0.27 -18.62
N ALA A 14 15.31 -0.81 -17.73
CA ALA A 14 15.19 -2.20 -17.35
C ALA A 14 13.79 -2.39 -16.71
N SER A 15 12.84 -2.90 -17.47
CA SER A 15 11.80 -3.76 -16.98
C SER A 15 12.53 -4.89 -16.25
N ASP A 16 12.01 -5.38 -15.15
CA ASP A 16 12.56 -6.55 -14.48
C ASP A 16 12.21 -7.83 -15.29
N ASP A 17 12.45 -7.79 -16.61
CA ASP A 17 12.20 -8.88 -17.56
C ASP A 17 13.03 -10.15 -17.27
N ASN A 18 13.91 -10.08 -16.26
CA ASN A 18 14.74 -11.20 -15.80
C ASN A 18 14.22 -11.87 -14.52
N ALA A 19 13.10 -11.42 -13.97
CA ALA A 19 12.51 -12.08 -12.81
C ALA A 19 12.01 -13.48 -13.21
N PRO A 20 12.23 -14.52 -12.35
CA PRO A 20 11.80 -15.87 -12.65
C PRO A 20 10.28 -15.96 -12.82
N ALA A 21 9.85 -16.83 -13.74
CA ALA A 21 8.44 -17.16 -13.88
C ALA A 21 8.04 -18.19 -12.83
N HIS A 22 7.01 -17.88 -12.04
CA HIS A 22 6.46 -18.76 -11.02
C HIS A 22 5.27 -19.54 -11.56
N ARG A 23 5.10 -20.76 -11.06
CA ARG A 23 3.90 -21.58 -11.26
C ARG A 23 3.27 -21.83 -9.90
N THR A 24 1.98 -22.18 -9.90
CA THR A 24 1.35 -22.72 -8.69
C THR A 24 2.17 -23.93 -8.22
N ARG A 25 2.50 -23.96 -6.93
CA ARG A 25 3.26 -25.04 -6.33
C ARG A 25 2.45 -26.33 -6.34
N ASP A 26 3.08 -27.44 -6.70
CA ASP A 26 2.48 -28.76 -6.62
C ASP A 26 2.37 -29.23 -5.18
N ARG A 27 1.26 -29.90 -4.83
CA ARG A 27 1.05 -30.52 -3.53
C ARG A 27 1.31 -32.03 -3.61
N GLN A 28 1.96 -32.56 -2.60
CA GLN A 28 2.16 -34.00 -2.43
C GLN A 28 1.12 -34.59 -1.47
N VAL A 29 0.64 -33.77 -0.55
CA VAL A 29 -0.32 -34.14 0.50
C VAL A 29 -1.48 -33.13 0.53
N ASP A 30 -2.60 -33.57 1.08
CA ASP A 30 -3.75 -32.76 1.45
C ASP A 30 -3.80 -32.65 2.96
N ILE A 31 -3.62 -31.45 3.51
CA ILE A 31 -3.60 -31.23 4.96
C ILE A 31 -5.01 -30.90 5.44
N HIS A 32 -5.59 -31.77 6.28
CA HIS A 32 -6.95 -31.62 6.77
C HIS A 32 -7.03 -30.78 8.04
N HIS A 33 -6.03 -30.92 8.93
CA HIS A 33 -6.01 -30.25 10.23
C HIS A 33 -4.58 -30.04 10.70
N ILE A 34 -4.33 -28.88 11.32
CA ILE A 34 -3.05 -28.53 11.92
C ILE A 34 -3.28 -28.19 13.38
N LYS A 35 -2.61 -28.95 14.27
CA LYS A 35 -2.57 -28.66 15.70
C LYS A 35 -1.18 -28.20 16.11
N ILE A 36 -1.09 -27.00 16.66
CA ILE A 36 0.14 -26.39 17.17
C ILE A 36 0.07 -26.31 18.69
N ASP A 37 1.10 -26.79 19.39
CA ASP A 37 1.23 -26.71 20.85
C ASP A 37 2.63 -26.18 21.17
N ILE A 38 2.70 -24.88 21.50
CA ILE A 38 3.96 -24.13 21.60
C ILE A 38 4.00 -23.24 22.83
N SER A 39 5.21 -22.98 23.29
CA SER A 39 5.53 -21.90 24.21
C SER A 39 6.20 -20.75 23.43
N VAL A 40 5.82 -19.52 23.75
CA VAL A 40 6.39 -18.29 23.18
C VAL A 40 7.16 -17.58 24.28
N ASP A 41 8.48 -17.48 24.13
CA ASP A 41 9.37 -16.80 25.07
C ASP A 41 9.80 -15.46 24.52
N LEU A 42 9.27 -14.37 25.09
CA LEU A 42 9.54 -13.00 24.68
C LEU A 42 10.95 -12.53 25.09
N VAL A 43 11.56 -13.18 26.08
CA VAL A 43 12.91 -12.79 26.54
C VAL A 43 13.97 -13.35 25.62
N SER A 44 13.89 -14.65 25.31
CA SER A 44 14.81 -15.34 24.41
C SER A 44 14.43 -15.19 22.92
N GLU A 45 13.30 -14.54 22.61
CA GLU A 45 12.78 -14.34 21.26
C GLU A 45 12.68 -15.67 20.49
N SER A 46 12.03 -16.64 21.13
CA SER A 46 11.96 -18.02 20.60
C SER A 46 10.57 -18.63 20.74
N VAL A 47 10.30 -19.59 19.86
CA VAL A 47 9.10 -20.41 19.85
C VAL A 47 9.52 -21.89 19.93
N TYR A 48 8.96 -22.66 20.85
CA TYR A 48 9.30 -24.08 20.98
C TYR A 48 8.12 -24.94 21.38
N GLY A 49 8.08 -26.16 20.86
CA GLY A 49 6.99 -27.08 21.12
C GLY A 49 6.87 -28.11 20.00
N TYR A 50 5.65 -28.33 19.52
CA TYR A 50 5.40 -29.26 18.43
C TYR A 50 4.20 -28.83 17.57
N VAL A 51 4.20 -29.31 16.31
CA VAL A 51 3.04 -29.28 15.42
C VAL A 51 2.63 -30.69 15.03
N VAL A 52 1.33 -30.91 14.88
CA VAL A 52 0.76 -32.16 14.34
C VAL A 52 -0.05 -31.85 13.10
N HIS A 53 0.37 -32.38 11.96
CA HIS A 53 -0.39 -32.34 10.71
C HIS A 53 -1.21 -33.62 10.56
N GLN A 54 -2.52 -33.49 10.38
CA GLN A 54 -3.36 -34.60 9.93
C GLN A 54 -3.53 -34.49 8.43
N LEU A 55 -3.02 -35.42 7.66
CA LEU A 55 -2.91 -35.32 6.22
C LEU A 55 -3.16 -36.64 5.50
N SER A 56 -3.45 -36.54 4.19
CA SER A 56 -3.57 -37.67 3.27
C SER A 56 -2.70 -37.44 2.04
N PRO A 57 -2.05 -38.49 1.47
CA PRO A 57 -1.34 -38.37 0.20
C PRO A 57 -2.30 -37.99 -0.95
N LEU A 58 -1.82 -37.22 -1.91
CA LEU A 58 -2.53 -36.92 -3.18
C LEU A 58 -2.19 -37.92 -4.29
N HIS A 59 -1.20 -38.80 -4.08
CA HIS A 59 -0.79 -39.81 -5.02
C HIS A 59 -1.15 -41.21 -4.54
N SER A 60 -1.14 -42.19 -5.43
CA SER A 60 -1.52 -43.58 -5.13
C SER A 60 -0.62 -44.24 -4.06
N SER A 61 0.61 -43.81 -3.96
CA SER A 61 1.56 -44.18 -2.91
C SER A 61 2.50 -43.01 -2.64
N LEU A 62 2.86 -42.77 -1.40
CA LEU A 62 3.78 -41.73 -0.98
C LEU A 62 4.81 -42.34 -0.03
N ASP A 63 6.08 -42.26 -0.39
CA ASP A 63 7.21 -42.72 0.41
C ASP A 63 7.96 -41.57 1.10
N SER A 64 7.70 -40.32 0.69
CA SER A 64 8.23 -39.09 1.31
C SER A 64 7.47 -37.86 0.86
N PHE A 65 7.50 -36.80 1.67
CA PHE A 65 6.96 -35.48 1.33
C PHE A 65 7.79 -34.38 1.98
N GLU A 66 7.59 -33.12 1.54
CA GLU A 66 8.29 -31.97 2.07
C GLU A 66 7.33 -30.96 2.72
N LEU A 67 7.82 -30.30 3.77
CA LEU A 67 7.28 -29.09 4.37
C LEU A 67 8.30 -27.97 4.33
N ASP A 68 7.84 -26.73 4.44
CA ASP A 68 8.69 -25.57 4.63
C ASP A 68 9.06 -25.43 6.10
N ALA A 69 10.34 -25.10 6.38
CA ALA A 69 10.87 -24.95 7.73
C ALA A 69 12.18 -24.16 7.68
N GLU A 70 12.16 -22.88 8.04
CA GLU A 70 13.34 -22.02 8.17
C GLU A 70 13.50 -21.54 9.63
N ASP A 71 14.66 -21.02 9.98
CA ASP A 71 14.99 -20.45 11.29
C ASP A 71 14.71 -21.36 12.50
N MET A 72 14.73 -22.67 12.31
CA MET A 72 14.41 -23.64 13.35
C MET A 72 15.31 -24.85 13.38
N THR A 73 15.29 -25.51 14.55
CA THR A 73 15.89 -26.82 14.76
C THR A 73 14.80 -27.87 14.93
N ILE A 74 14.76 -28.85 14.03
CA ILE A 74 13.87 -30.02 14.13
C ILE A 74 14.52 -31.06 15.06
N ARG A 75 13.81 -31.43 16.12
CA ARG A 75 14.31 -32.36 17.13
C ARG A 75 13.88 -33.80 16.85
N ARG A 76 12.66 -33.99 16.40
CA ARG A 76 12.04 -35.30 16.22
C ARG A 76 10.87 -35.21 15.26
N VAL A 77 10.68 -36.24 14.45
CA VAL A 77 9.50 -36.42 13.59
C VAL A 77 8.89 -37.80 13.86
N ARG A 78 7.57 -37.83 14.04
CA ARG A 78 6.81 -39.08 14.28
C ARG A 78 5.63 -39.19 13.33
N LEU A 79 5.43 -40.37 12.77
CA LEU A 79 4.27 -40.77 12.00
C LEU A 79 3.41 -41.72 12.80
N ASN A 80 2.17 -41.36 13.14
CA ASN A 80 1.27 -42.14 13.97
C ASN A 80 1.99 -42.67 15.23
N ASP A 81 2.71 -41.79 15.94
CA ASP A 81 3.51 -41.99 17.15
C ASP A 81 4.83 -42.81 16.98
N ASN A 82 5.15 -43.29 15.79
CA ASN A 82 6.41 -43.94 15.49
C ASN A 82 7.45 -42.95 14.93
N ASP A 83 8.70 -43.05 15.38
CA ASP A 83 9.79 -42.20 14.85
C ASP A 83 10.05 -42.56 13.38
N VAL A 84 10.24 -41.53 12.56
CA VAL A 84 10.57 -41.64 11.15
C VAL A 84 11.81 -40.83 10.82
N ASN A 85 12.52 -41.25 9.76
CA ASN A 85 13.67 -40.52 9.28
C ASN A 85 13.25 -39.22 8.63
N PHE A 86 14.05 -38.20 8.83
CA PHE A 86 13.85 -36.90 8.20
C PHE A 86 15.18 -36.26 7.83
N ASN A 87 15.14 -35.32 6.88
CA ASN A 87 16.26 -34.48 6.52
C ASN A 87 15.82 -33.01 6.51
N HIS A 88 16.47 -32.19 7.32
CA HIS A 88 16.24 -30.75 7.36
C HIS A 88 17.39 -30.01 6.71
N THR A 89 17.11 -29.24 5.65
CA THR A 89 18.14 -28.53 4.86
C THR A 89 18.38 -27.10 5.33
N GLY A 90 17.69 -26.65 6.39
CA GLY A 90 17.64 -25.26 6.84
C GLY A 90 16.52 -24.45 6.18
N LYS A 91 15.87 -24.97 5.12
CA LYS A 91 14.72 -24.36 4.44
C LYS A 91 13.57 -25.32 4.24
N LYS A 92 13.85 -26.57 4.04
CA LYS A 92 12.89 -27.64 3.76
C LYS A 92 13.09 -28.80 4.72
N LEU A 93 11.99 -29.37 5.18
CA LEU A 93 11.93 -30.58 5.97
C LEU A 93 11.40 -31.71 5.09
N TYR A 94 12.27 -32.65 4.72
CA TYR A 94 11.92 -33.86 3.99
C TYR A 94 11.64 -34.97 5.01
N ILE A 95 10.44 -35.56 4.96
CA ILE A 95 9.97 -36.60 5.87
C ILE A 95 9.88 -37.89 5.09
N SER A 96 10.67 -38.88 5.49
CA SER A 96 10.63 -40.23 4.92
C SER A 96 9.53 -41.07 5.57
N LEU A 97 8.79 -41.77 4.75
CA LEU A 97 7.72 -42.66 5.18
C LEU A 97 8.17 -44.10 4.96
N ASP A 98 8.43 -44.84 6.04
CA ASP A 98 8.97 -46.20 5.97
C ASP A 98 8.02 -47.22 5.33
N ASN A 99 6.73 -46.91 5.23
CA ASN A 99 5.72 -47.70 4.53
C ASN A 99 4.99 -46.79 3.51
N ASN A 100 4.68 -47.34 2.35
CA ASN A 100 3.84 -46.70 1.35
C ASN A 100 2.47 -46.37 1.96
N ILE A 101 2.16 -45.09 2.07
CA ILE A 101 0.86 -44.60 2.53
C ILE A 101 0.00 -44.34 1.28
N SER A 102 -1.19 -44.92 1.27
CA SER A 102 -2.13 -44.76 0.16
C SER A 102 -2.89 -43.41 0.25
N TRP A 103 -3.35 -42.92 -0.87
CA TRP A 103 -4.22 -41.72 -0.93
C TRP A 103 -5.54 -41.88 -0.15
N THR A 104 -5.92 -43.09 0.24
CA THR A 104 -7.08 -43.37 1.10
C THR A 104 -6.73 -43.30 2.60
N ASP A 105 -5.47 -43.21 2.96
CA ASP A 105 -5.02 -43.19 4.34
C ASP A 105 -4.96 -41.78 4.89
N THR A 106 -5.35 -41.59 6.13
CA THR A 106 -5.14 -40.36 6.87
C THR A 106 -4.15 -40.63 8.01
N VAL A 107 -3.08 -39.88 8.04
CA VAL A 107 -1.99 -40.06 9.01
C VAL A 107 -1.76 -38.79 9.82
N LYS A 108 -1.15 -38.95 10.99
CA LYS A 108 -0.71 -37.84 11.85
C LYS A 108 0.81 -37.74 11.82
N VAL A 109 1.32 -36.59 11.43
CA VAL A 109 2.75 -36.29 11.44
C VAL A 109 3.02 -35.26 12.52
N ARG A 110 3.71 -35.72 13.60
CA ARG A 110 4.13 -34.81 14.68
C ARG A 110 5.58 -34.42 14.50
N ILE A 111 5.86 -33.11 14.64
CA ILE A 111 7.19 -32.52 14.50
C ILE A 111 7.49 -31.73 15.77
N ASP A 112 8.49 -32.14 16.54
CA ASP A 112 8.98 -31.43 17.73
C ASP A 112 10.14 -30.51 17.31
N TYR A 113 10.07 -29.20 17.62
CA TYR A 113 11.02 -28.20 17.12
C TYR A 113 11.28 -27.04 18.10
N THR A 114 12.29 -26.22 17.77
CA THR A 114 12.52 -24.88 18.34
C THR A 114 12.87 -23.95 17.20
N ALA A 115 12.21 -22.79 17.15
CA ALA A 115 12.44 -21.75 16.17
C ALA A 115 12.98 -20.46 16.83
N PHE A 116 13.85 -19.77 16.08
CA PHE A 116 14.35 -18.41 16.37
C PHE A 116 14.06 -17.53 15.16
N PRO A 117 12.79 -17.13 14.97
CA PRO A 117 12.32 -16.59 13.72
C PRO A 117 12.91 -15.20 13.42
N LEU A 118 13.39 -14.99 12.20
CA LEU A 118 13.76 -13.69 11.64
C LEU A 118 12.58 -13.09 10.85
N LEU A 119 11.66 -13.93 10.38
CA LEU A 119 10.39 -13.62 9.72
C LEU A 119 9.26 -14.42 10.37
N GLY A 120 8.03 -14.15 9.98
CA GLY A 120 6.85 -14.88 10.45
C GLY A 120 6.44 -14.57 11.88
N THR A 121 7.36 -14.42 12.84
CA THR A 121 7.10 -13.94 14.20
C THR A 121 8.08 -12.84 14.58
N PHE A 122 7.57 -11.78 15.15
CA PHE A 122 8.33 -10.60 15.55
C PHE A 122 8.19 -10.36 17.05
N PHE A 123 9.28 -9.99 17.72
CA PHE A 123 9.34 -9.74 19.13
C PHE A 123 9.63 -8.27 19.39
N ILE A 124 8.81 -7.63 20.23
CA ILE A 124 8.97 -6.26 20.67
C ILE A 124 9.15 -6.29 22.19
N LYS A 125 10.14 -5.55 22.68
CA LYS A 125 10.39 -5.44 24.12
C LYS A 125 10.95 -4.07 24.49
N PRO A 126 10.63 -3.58 25.69
CA PRO A 126 11.22 -2.36 26.22
C PRO A 126 12.73 -2.53 26.49
N ASP A 127 13.41 -1.41 26.62
CA ASP A 127 14.76 -1.33 27.17
C ASP A 127 14.92 -0.07 28.03
N ASP A 128 16.12 0.14 28.60
CA ASP A 128 16.39 1.28 29.48
C ASP A 128 16.21 2.64 28.78
N THR A 129 16.31 2.68 27.43
CA THR A 129 16.17 3.90 26.62
C THR A 129 14.73 4.15 26.21
N TYR A 130 14.01 3.10 25.88
CA TYR A 130 12.59 3.13 25.50
C TYR A 130 11.77 2.19 26.41
N PRO A 131 11.59 2.58 27.71
CA PRO A 131 10.91 1.73 28.70
C PRO A 131 9.40 1.58 28.41
N ASP A 132 8.82 2.49 27.65
CA ASP A 132 7.39 2.49 27.30
C ASP A 132 7.03 1.59 26.11
N LYS A 133 8.04 0.93 25.48
CA LYS A 133 7.74 -0.08 24.46
C LYS A 133 7.03 -1.28 25.08
N PRO A 134 6.00 -1.85 24.42
CA PRO A 134 5.30 -2.99 24.97
C PRO A 134 6.14 -4.27 24.90
N TRP A 135 5.85 -5.23 25.81
CA TRP A 135 6.22 -6.62 25.62
C TRP A 135 5.21 -7.26 24.66
N GLN A 136 5.66 -7.62 23.45
CA GLN A 136 4.82 -8.25 22.44
C GLN A 136 5.57 -9.32 21.65
N ALA A 137 4.83 -10.36 21.23
CA ALA A 137 5.18 -11.18 20.08
C ALA A 137 3.96 -11.24 19.16
N TRP A 138 4.15 -11.08 17.86
CA TRP A 138 3.08 -11.15 16.88
C TRP A 138 3.57 -11.75 15.57
N THR A 139 2.64 -12.40 14.85
CA THR A 139 2.94 -13.04 13.58
C THR A 139 2.58 -12.16 12.38
N GLN A 140 3.31 -12.37 11.28
CA GLN A 140 2.98 -11.93 9.94
C GLN A 140 3.26 -13.08 8.98
N GLY A 141 2.20 -13.77 8.55
CA GLY A 141 2.32 -14.98 7.73
C GLY A 141 2.35 -14.70 6.23
N GLU A 142 1.71 -13.61 5.79
CA GLU A 142 1.73 -13.24 4.39
C GLU A 142 3.13 -12.64 4.03
N GLU A 143 3.78 -13.09 2.94
CA GLU A 143 3.13 -13.98 1.96
C GLU A 143 3.30 -15.47 2.28
N ASN A 144 4.46 -15.94 2.65
CA ASN A 144 4.78 -17.32 2.99
C ASN A 144 5.74 -17.37 4.18
N ASP A 145 5.50 -16.58 5.23
CA ASP A 145 6.48 -16.42 6.32
C ASP A 145 6.14 -17.24 7.57
N ASN A 146 5.01 -17.98 7.61
CA ASN A 146 4.67 -18.81 8.75
C ASN A 146 5.64 -19.99 8.95
N HIS A 147 6.31 -20.45 7.89
CA HIS A 147 7.31 -21.52 7.99
C HIS A 147 8.60 -21.15 8.75
N HIS A 148 8.76 -19.89 9.16
CA HIS A 148 9.84 -19.44 10.03
C HIS A 148 9.58 -19.73 11.52
N TRP A 149 8.31 -19.92 11.92
CA TRP A 149 7.98 -20.24 13.32
C TRP A 149 7.29 -21.59 13.51
N VAL A 150 6.78 -22.21 12.43
CA VAL A 150 6.15 -23.53 12.46
C VAL A 150 6.46 -24.32 11.19
N PRO A 151 6.91 -25.59 11.26
CA PRO A 151 7.08 -26.42 10.06
C PRO A 151 5.72 -26.65 9.39
N ILE A 152 5.54 -26.20 8.13
CA ILE A 152 4.24 -26.21 7.46
C ILE A 152 4.40 -26.23 5.93
N TYR A 153 3.35 -26.63 5.19
CA TYR A 153 3.23 -26.35 3.76
C TYR A 153 2.76 -24.91 3.58
N ASP A 154 3.68 -24.00 3.28
CA ASP A 154 3.43 -22.56 3.29
C ASP A 154 3.18 -22.02 1.88
N TYR A 155 1.96 -22.25 1.38
CA TYR A 155 1.52 -21.76 0.07
C TYR A 155 -0.03 -21.71 0.00
N PRO A 156 -0.64 -20.72 -0.65
CA PRO A 156 -2.07 -20.46 -0.55
C PRO A 156 -2.99 -21.43 -1.34
N ASN A 157 -2.51 -22.59 -1.81
CA ASN A 157 -3.32 -23.54 -2.58
C ASN A 157 -3.76 -24.79 -1.78
N ASP A 158 -3.55 -24.78 -0.46
CA ASP A 158 -4.07 -25.78 0.46
C ASP A 158 -4.85 -25.13 1.60
N ARG A 159 -5.89 -25.80 2.09
CA ARG A 159 -6.75 -25.29 3.16
C ARG A 159 -6.94 -26.36 4.23
N SER A 160 -6.75 -25.98 5.48
CA SER A 160 -6.92 -26.87 6.62
C SER A 160 -7.62 -26.15 7.78
N THR A 161 -8.28 -26.91 8.65
CA THR A 161 -8.69 -26.39 9.96
C THR A 161 -7.46 -26.27 10.87
N PHE A 162 -7.57 -25.46 11.90
CA PHE A 162 -6.42 -25.07 12.71
C PHE A 162 -6.76 -25.01 14.19
N GLU A 163 -5.88 -25.53 15.05
CA GLU A 163 -5.92 -25.25 16.48
C GLU A 163 -4.54 -24.90 17.03
N ILE A 164 -4.48 -23.99 17.99
CA ILE A 164 -3.24 -23.60 18.65
C ILE A 164 -3.39 -23.56 20.16
N LEU A 165 -2.42 -24.16 20.84
CA LEU A 165 -2.22 -24.05 22.28
C LEU A 165 -0.98 -23.18 22.51
N LEU A 166 -1.20 -21.99 23.06
CA LEU A 166 -0.15 -20.98 23.31
C LEU A 166 0.14 -20.94 24.81
N THR A 167 1.33 -21.36 25.21
CA THR A 167 1.79 -21.26 26.59
C THR A 167 2.69 -20.03 26.75
N VAL A 168 2.30 -19.13 27.64
CA VAL A 168 2.96 -17.83 27.89
C VAL A 168 2.97 -17.51 29.39
N ASP A 169 3.84 -16.58 29.81
CA ASP A 169 3.84 -16.04 31.18
C ASP A 169 2.46 -15.49 31.56
N ASP A 170 2.03 -15.66 32.80
CA ASP A 170 0.64 -15.41 33.26
C ASP A 170 0.22 -13.93 33.16
N LYS A 171 1.16 -13.00 33.05
CA LYS A 171 0.90 -11.57 32.84
C LYS A 171 0.42 -11.25 31.42
N PHE A 172 0.72 -12.10 30.44
CA PHE A 172 0.37 -11.86 29.03
C PHE A 172 -0.97 -12.50 28.64
N LYS A 173 -1.62 -11.87 27.67
CA LYS A 173 -2.70 -12.45 26.88
C LYS A 173 -2.10 -13.12 25.64
N ALA A 174 -2.65 -14.26 25.26
CA ALA A 174 -2.29 -14.95 24.02
C ALA A 174 -3.55 -15.09 23.17
N ILE A 175 -3.62 -14.33 22.07
CA ILE A 175 -4.79 -14.21 21.20
C ILE A 175 -4.46 -14.88 19.86
N SER A 176 -5.42 -15.59 19.27
CA SER A 176 -5.25 -16.26 17.97
C SER A 176 -6.57 -16.34 17.20
N ASN A 177 -6.51 -16.96 16.01
CA ASN A 177 -7.66 -17.23 15.15
C ASN A 177 -8.69 -18.14 15.86
N GLY A 178 -9.96 -18.04 15.44
CA GLY A 178 -11.03 -18.91 15.87
C GLY A 178 -11.54 -18.63 17.27
N GLU A 179 -12.19 -19.62 17.85
CA GLU A 179 -12.86 -19.53 19.14
C GLU A 179 -11.92 -19.95 20.30
N LEU A 180 -11.93 -19.18 21.39
CA LEU A 180 -11.22 -19.55 22.62
C LEU A 180 -11.94 -20.73 23.30
N LYS A 181 -11.31 -21.90 23.27
CA LYS A 181 -11.87 -23.10 23.89
C LYS A 181 -11.59 -23.20 25.40
N SER A 182 -10.38 -22.81 25.82
CA SER A 182 -10.02 -22.84 27.25
C SER A 182 -8.77 -22.02 27.56
N ILE A 183 -8.63 -21.60 28.80
CA ILE A 183 -7.41 -21.09 29.39
C ILE A 183 -7.05 -21.98 30.56
N ARG A 184 -5.89 -22.65 30.52
CA ARG A 184 -5.39 -23.50 31.59
C ARG A 184 -4.24 -22.77 32.32
N LYS A 185 -4.39 -22.62 33.63
CA LYS A 185 -3.32 -22.17 34.51
C LYS A 185 -2.35 -23.31 34.79
N ASN A 186 -1.07 -23.10 34.63
CA ASN A 186 -0.02 -24.08 34.89
C ASN A 186 0.65 -23.81 36.25
N ASP A 187 1.32 -24.81 36.82
CA ASP A 187 1.95 -24.69 38.16
C ASP A 187 3.26 -23.87 38.12
N ASP A 188 3.82 -23.60 36.95
CA ASP A 188 5.05 -22.90 36.71
C ASP A 188 4.90 -21.37 36.49
N GLY A 189 3.69 -20.82 36.70
CA GLY A 189 3.40 -19.39 36.50
C GLY A 189 3.07 -19.03 35.04
N THR A 190 2.79 -20.00 34.20
CA THR A 190 2.35 -19.76 32.81
C THR A 190 0.86 -20.06 32.66
N HIS A 191 0.27 -19.53 31.58
CA HIS A 191 -1.07 -19.90 31.12
C HIS A 191 -1.01 -20.52 29.73
N THR A 192 -1.78 -21.58 29.47
CA THR A 192 -1.96 -22.16 28.14
C THR A 192 -3.32 -21.75 27.60
N TRP A 193 -3.35 -21.03 26.51
CA TRP A 193 -4.53 -20.54 25.81
C TRP A 193 -4.80 -21.48 24.63
N HIS A 194 -6.00 -22.08 24.55
CA HIS A 194 -6.38 -22.99 23.47
C HIS A 194 -7.42 -22.33 22.57
N TRP A 195 -7.03 -22.05 21.33
CA TRP A 195 -7.85 -21.49 20.27
C TRP A 195 -8.12 -22.54 19.19
N TYR A 196 -9.26 -22.47 18.54
CA TYR A 196 -9.67 -23.41 17.51
C TYR A 196 -10.43 -22.70 16.39
N GLU A 197 -9.91 -22.76 15.15
CA GLU A 197 -10.55 -22.27 13.93
C GLU A 197 -11.27 -23.42 13.23
N ASN A 198 -12.60 -23.31 13.13
CA ASN A 198 -13.44 -24.38 12.61
C ASN A 198 -13.51 -24.42 11.09
N TYR A 199 -13.14 -23.31 10.42
CA TYR A 199 -13.26 -23.19 8.97
C TYR A 199 -11.92 -23.42 8.28
N PRO A 200 -11.91 -24.11 7.11
CA PRO A 200 -10.67 -24.36 6.40
C PRO A 200 -10.05 -23.05 5.90
N MET A 201 -8.82 -22.80 6.27
CA MET A 201 -8.06 -21.61 5.89
C MET A 201 -6.70 -21.97 5.29
N VAL A 202 -6.08 -21.03 4.58
CA VAL A 202 -4.73 -21.16 4.06
C VAL A 202 -3.69 -20.82 5.13
N SER A 203 -2.46 -21.33 4.98
CA SER A 203 -1.42 -21.25 6.00
C SER A 203 -1.07 -19.80 6.39
N TYR A 204 -0.95 -18.88 5.45
CA TYR A 204 -0.49 -17.52 5.73
C TYR A 204 -1.45 -16.70 6.62
N LEU A 205 -2.72 -17.11 6.72
CA LEU A 205 -3.73 -16.47 7.57
C LEU A 205 -3.73 -16.95 9.03
N MET A 206 -2.92 -17.98 9.34
CA MET A 206 -2.71 -18.41 10.73
C MET A 206 -1.92 -17.36 11.49
N SER A 207 -2.41 -16.98 12.65
CA SER A 207 -1.73 -15.96 13.45
C SER A 207 -1.89 -16.13 14.95
N TYR A 208 -0.94 -15.55 15.68
CA TYR A 208 -1.07 -15.32 17.11
C TYR A 208 -0.46 -13.99 17.52
N VAL A 209 -0.94 -13.47 18.63
CA VAL A 209 -0.37 -12.30 19.30
C VAL A 209 -0.26 -12.58 20.80
N VAL A 210 0.89 -12.24 21.36
CA VAL A 210 1.15 -12.30 22.82
C VAL A 210 1.53 -10.91 23.31
N GLY A 211 0.93 -10.46 24.42
CA GLY A 211 1.25 -9.15 24.99
C GLY A 211 0.33 -8.71 26.12
N GLU A 212 0.54 -7.48 26.60
CA GLU A 212 -0.32 -6.86 27.60
C GLU A 212 -1.45 -6.09 26.91
N TYR A 213 -2.64 -6.66 26.91
CA TYR A 213 -3.81 -6.10 26.23
C TYR A 213 -5.03 -5.99 27.14
N VAL A 214 -5.85 -4.99 26.87
CA VAL A 214 -7.23 -4.92 27.33
C VAL A 214 -8.18 -5.21 26.17
N LYS A 215 -9.27 -5.92 26.49
CA LYS A 215 -10.32 -6.23 25.53
C LYS A 215 -11.46 -5.24 25.70
N VAL A 216 -11.84 -4.57 24.60
CA VAL A 216 -13.07 -3.80 24.49
C VAL A 216 -14.06 -4.62 23.68
N GLU A 217 -15.20 -4.92 24.27
CA GLU A 217 -16.21 -5.81 23.68
C GLU A 217 -17.26 -5.03 22.90
N ASP A 218 -17.64 -5.57 21.75
CA ASP A 218 -18.72 -5.12 20.87
C ASP A 218 -19.44 -6.37 20.33
N SER A 219 -20.52 -6.20 19.60
CA SER A 219 -21.26 -7.30 19.00
C SER A 219 -22.01 -6.90 17.74
N TYR A 220 -22.08 -7.81 16.79
CA TYR A 220 -22.90 -7.70 15.59
C TYR A 220 -23.89 -8.87 15.55
N ASN A 221 -25.18 -8.60 15.78
CA ASN A 221 -26.17 -9.64 16.06
C ASN A 221 -25.71 -10.57 17.20
N ASP A 222 -25.58 -11.86 16.96
CA ASP A 222 -25.10 -12.86 17.93
C ASP A 222 -23.57 -13.09 17.83
N LEU A 223 -22.86 -12.36 16.93
CA LEU A 223 -21.42 -12.49 16.72
C LEU A 223 -20.65 -11.63 17.72
N SER A 224 -19.65 -12.20 18.38
CA SER A 224 -18.69 -11.46 19.21
C SER A 224 -17.73 -10.66 18.32
N VAL A 225 -17.63 -9.37 18.57
CA VAL A 225 -16.67 -8.45 17.93
C VAL A 225 -15.84 -7.82 19.03
N ASN A 226 -14.52 -7.96 19.00
CA ASN A 226 -13.68 -7.45 20.07
C ASN A 226 -12.52 -6.62 19.53
N TYR A 227 -12.08 -5.67 20.35
CA TYR A 227 -10.93 -4.85 20.06
C TYR A 227 -9.89 -5.02 21.15
N TRP A 228 -8.70 -5.49 20.79
CA TRP A 228 -7.57 -5.70 21.69
C TRP A 228 -6.61 -4.52 21.54
N VAL A 229 -6.56 -3.71 22.60
CA VAL A 229 -5.80 -2.44 22.59
C VAL A 229 -4.93 -2.33 23.83
N TYR A 230 -3.98 -1.38 23.86
CA TYR A 230 -3.26 -1.04 25.08
C TYR A 230 -4.19 -0.30 26.04
N GLU A 231 -3.92 -0.36 27.36
CA GLU A 231 -4.77 0.31 28.36
C GLU A 231 -4.92 1.81 28.08
N ASP A 232 -3.84 2.47 27.65
CA ASP A 232 -3.85 3.90 27.33
C ASP A 232 -4.72 4.25 26.12
N ASN A 233 -4.96 3.30 25.21
CA ASN A 233 -5.79 3.50 24.00
C ASN A 233 -7.26 3.14 24.17
N LYS A 234 -7.66 2.67 25.34
CA LYS A 234 -9.02 2.18 25.60
C LYS A 234 -10.11 3.20 25.26
N ASN A 235 -9.84 4.48 25.55
CA ASN A 235 -10.81 5.56 25.31
C ASN A 235 -10.99 5.94 23.84
N GLU A 236 -9.97 5.68 22.99
CA GLU A 236 -9.97 5.94 21.56
C GLU A 236 -10.55 4.79 20.74
N THR A 237 -10.75 3.61 21.34
CA THR A 237 -11.14 2.37 20.64
C THR A 237 -12.37 2.55 19.78
N MET A 238 -13.45 3.08 20.32
CA MET A 238 -14.70 3.24 19.57
C MET A 238 -14.64 4.35 18.52
N ARG A 239 -13.70 5.30 18.63
CA ARG A 239 -13.46 6.27 17.55
C ARG A 239 -12.73 5.59 16.38
N SER A 240 -11.82 4.68 16.69
CA SER A 240 -10.99 4.01 15.67
C SER A 240 -11.70 2.80 15.04
N PHE A 241 -12.45 2.02 15.81
CA PHE A 241 -13.04 0.75 15.38
C PHE A 241 -14.57 0.72 15.37
N GLY A 242 -15.26 1.68 15.97
CA GLY A 242 -16.71 1.60 16.26
C GLY A 242 -17.64 1.56 15.04
N LEU A 243 -17.11 1.68 13.80
CA LEU A 243 -17.88 1.45 12.58
C LEU A 243 -17.79 0.00 12.06
N THR A 244 -17.07 -0.88 12.72
CA THR A 244 -16.86 -2.27 12.28
C THR A 244 -18.18 -3.01 12.09
N THR A 245 -19.10 -2.91 13.03
CA THR A 245 -20.39 -3.59 12.96
C THR A 245 -21.31 -3.04 11.85
N ASP A 246 -21.23 -1.75 11.55
CA ASP A 246 -21.91 -1.13 10.42
C ASP A 246 -21.34 -1.62 9.07
N MET A 247 -20.01 -1.77 8.99
CA MET A 247 -19.31 -2.34 7.83
C MET A 247 -19.72 -3.80 7.58
N MET A 248 -19.87 -4.60 8.63
CA MET A 248 -20.33 -5.99 8.50
C MET A 248 -21.66 -6.08 7.77
N GLY A 249 -22.64 -5.27 8.15
CA GLY A 249 -23.95 -5.22 7.48
C GLY A 249 -23.84 -4.86 6.00
N PHE A 250 -22.99 -3.89 5.67
CA PHE A 250 -22.73 -3.49 4.30
C PHE A 250 -22.10 -4.62 3.46
N PHE A 251 -21.11 -5.33 4.01
CA PHE A 251 -20.42 -6.40 3.29
C PHE A 251 -21.28 -7.67 3.16
N GLU A 252 -22.12 -7.98 4.14
CA GLU A 252 -23.12 -9.06 4.04
C GLU A 252 -24.11 -8.80 2.90
N ASP A 253 -24.64 -7.58 2.80
CA ASP A 253 -25.56 -7.20 1.72
C ASP A 253 -24.88 -7.26 0.35
N PHE A 254 -23.64 -6.79 0.26
CA PHE A 254 -22.89 -6.79 -0.98
C PHE A 254 -22.50 -8.20 -1.44
N SER A 255 -21.95 -9.02 -0.55
CA SER A 255 -21.47 -10.37 -0.85
C SER A 255 -22.58 -11.41 -1.02
N GLY A 256 -23.77 -11.16 -0.43
CA GLY A 256 -24.87 -12.12 -0.34
C GLY A 256 -24.63 -13.25 0.67
N ILE A 257 -23.59 -13.16 1.48
CA ILE A 257 -23.23 -14.13 2.52
C ILE A 257 -23.04 -13.40 3.84
N LYS A 258 -23.64 -13.93 4.92
CA LYS A 258 -23.36 -13.46 6.28
C LYS A 258 -21.87 -13.60 6.61
N TYR A 259 -21.39 -12.85 7.59
CA TYR A 259 -20.04 -13.01 8.10
C TYR A 259 -19.74 -14.51 8.35
N PRO A 260 -18.66 -15.05 7.74
CA PRO A 260 -18.56 -16.51 7.60
C PRO A 260 -17.98 -17.24 8.81
N TYR A 261 -17.49 -16.55 9.83
CA TYR A 261 -16.71 -17.10 10.93
C TYR A 261 -17.39 -16.91 12.28
N GLU A 262 -16.82 -17.48 13.38
CA GLU A 262 -17.41 -17.54 14.71
C GLU A 262 -17.19 -16.31 15.59
N LYS A 263 -16.21 -15.45 15.25
CA LYS A 263 -15.92 -14.18 15.93
C LYS A 263 -15.26 -13.21 14.96
N TYR A 264 -15.11 -11.95 15.36
CA TYR A 264 -14.22 -11.02 14.71
C TYR A 264 -13.46 -10.17 15.74
N ASP A 265 -12.16 -10.38 15.85
CA ASP A 265 -11.27 -9.61 16.70
C ASP A 265 -10.37 -8.70 15.85
N GLN A 266 -10.07 -7.52 16.36
CA GLN A 266 -9.06 -6.61 15.82
C GLN A 266 -8.05 -6.30 16.91
N ILE A 267 -6.77 -6.32 16.59
CA ILE A 267 -5.70 -6.07 17.55
C ILE A 267 -4.71 -5.05 17.01
N ILE A 268 -4.21 -4.16 17.88
CA ILE A 268 -3.18 -3.18 17.53
C ILE A 268 -1.79 -3.71 17.89
N LEU A 269 -0.82 -3.41 17.02
CA LEU A 269 0.55 -3.90 17.13
C LEU A 269 1.55 -2.75 17.02
N ASP A 270 2.52 -2.75 17.93
CA ASP A 270 3.66 -1.84 17.87
C ASP A 270 4.66 -2.33 16.81
N ASP A 271 5.31 -1.39 16.12
CA ASP A 271 6.28 -1.62 15.03
C ASP A 271 5.75 -2.50 13.89
N PHE A 272 4.44 -2.59 13.73
CA PHE A 272 3.85 -3.34 12.63
C PHE A 272 4.23 -2.72 11.29
N MET A 273 4.73 -3.54 10.38
CA MET A 273 5.34 -3.08 9.13
C MET A 273 4.34 -2.61 8.08
N PHE A 274 3.06 -3.01 8.21
CA PHE A 274 1.97 -2.68 7.29
C PHE A 274 0.91 -1.80 7.98
N GLY A 275 -0.15 -1.48 7.26
CA GLY A 275 -1.32 -0.83 7.85
C GLY A 275 -2.16 -1.82 8.65
N GLY A 276 -2.52 -2.93 8.02
CA GLY A 276 -3.25 -4.05 8.58
C GLY A 276 -2.82 -5.37 7.97
N MET A 277 -3.40 -6.46 8.46
CA MET A 277 -3.32 -7.81 7.95
C MET A 277 -4.60 -8.56 8.31
N GLU A 278 -5.18 -9.18 7.32
CA GLU A 278 -6.51 -9.77 7.35
C GLU A 278 -6.63 -11.12 8.08
N ASN A 279 -5.67 -11.54 8.86
CA ASN A 279 -5.72 -12.87 9.51
C ASN A 279 -7.14 -13.27 9.95
N ILE A 280 -7.60 -14.46 9.52
CA ILE A 280 -8.98 -14.92 9.75
C ILE A 280 -9.36 -14.75 11.21
N THR A 281 -10.50 -14.09 11.47
CA THR A 281 -11.07 -13.82 12.78
C THR A 281 -10.20 -12.97 13.75
N LEU A 282 -8.97 -12.59 13.36
CA LEU A 282 -8.04 -11.80 14.16
C LEU A 282 -7.24 -10.83 13.28
N THR A 283 -7.87 -9.77 12.82
CA THR A 283 -7.21 -8.73 12.05
C THR A 283 -6.14 -8.01 12.87
N HIS A 284 -4.93 -7.96 12.33
CA HIS A 284 -3.86 -7.14 12.87
C HIS A 284 -3.95 -5.71 12.33
N ASN A 285 -3.71 -4.73 13.17
CA ASN A 285 -3.66 -3.31 12.78
C ASN A 285 -2.42 -2.67 13.38
N THR A 286 -1.79 -1.74 12.64
CA THR A 286 -0.79 -0.89 13.26
C THR A 286 -1.40 -0.09 14.40
N ASP A 287 -0.65 0.15 15.47
CA ASP A 287 -1.05 1.00 16.60
C ASP A 287 -1.41 2.44 16.18
N ARG A 288 -0.86 2.91 15.04
CA ARG A 288 -1.20 4.19 14.39
C ARG A 288 -2.66 4.28 13.92
N THR A 289 -3.39 3.17 13.93
CA THR A 289 -4.85 3.13 13.70
C THR A 289 -5.60 3.83 14.81
N MET A 290 -5.04 3.83 16.02
CA MET A 290 -5.60 4.53 17.18
C MET A 290 -5.42 6.04 17.01
N HIS A 291 -6.48 6.79 17.16
CA HIS A 291 -6.45 8.24 17.01
C HIS A 291 -7.48 8.95 17.87
N ASP A 292 -7.08 10.13 18.35
CA ASP A 292 -7.90 11.00 19.18
C ASP A 292 -8.76 12.01 18.35
N GLN A 293 -9.50 12.86 19.04
CA GLN A 293 -10.31 13.89 18.41
C GLN A 293 -9.50 15.01 17.72
N PHE A 294 -8.23 15.21 18.10
CA PHE A 294 -7.37 16.24 17.53
C PHE A 294 -6.76 15.82 16.20
N SER A 295 -6.78 14.54 15.91
CA SER A 295 -6.33 13.94 14.64
C SER A 295 -7.39 14.03 13.53
N VAL A 296 -8.68 14.02 13.89
CA VAL A 296 -9.80 14.05 12.94
C VAL A 296 -10.02 15.48 12.40
N PRO A 297 -10.34 15.68 11.10
CA PRO A 297 -10.61 14.69 10.03
C PRO A 297 -9.37 14.28 9.21
N ASP A 298 -8.18 14.64 9.64
CA ASP A 298 -6.94 14.41 8.88
C ASP A 298 -6.52 12.94 8.89
N VAL A 299 -6.82 12.23 9.96
CA VAL A 299 -6.66 10.79 10.15
C VAL A 299 -8.02 10.15 10.28
N SER A 300 -8.18 8.99 9.66
CA SER A 300 -9.34 8.13 9.78
C SER A 300 -8.92 6.68 9.60
N SER A 301 -9.26 5.83 10.54
CA SER A 301 -9.06 4.38 10.48
C SER A 301 -10.06 3.67 9.54
N VAL A 302 -11.17 4.34 9.20
CA VAL A 302 -12.32 3.72 8.48
C VAL A 302 -11.89 3.02 7.19
N GLY A 303 -10.96 3.61 6.45
CA GLY A 303 -10.48 3.01 5.20
C GLY A 303 -9.71 1.71 5.43
N LEU A 304 -8.85 1.67 6.43
CA LEU A 304 -8.09 0.48 6.81
C LEU A 304 -9.02 -0.60 7.38
N VAL A 305 -9.80 -0.27 8.40
CA VAL A 305 -10.72 -1.21 9.05
C VAL A 305 -11.68 -1.84 8.05
N ALA A 306 -12.23 -1.04 7.10
CA ALA A 306 -13.10 -1.57 6.05
C ALA A 306 -12.36 -2.46 5.04
N HIS A 307 -11.07 -2.20 4.78
CA HIS A 307 -10.23 -3.02 3.91
C HIS A 307 -9.99 -4.39 4.54
N GLU A 308 -9.48 -4.40 5.76
CA GLU A 308 -9.17 -5.63 6.48
C GLU A 308 -10.43 -6.48 6.78
N LEU A 309 -11.56 -5.84 7.10
CA LEU A 309 -12.81 -6.58 7.29
C LEU A 309 -13.35 -7.16 5.98
N ALA A 310 -13.21 -6.46 4.85
CA ALA A 310 -13.66 -6.96 3.55
C ALA A 310 -12.90 -8.23 3.12
N HIS A 311 -11.65 -8.36 3.53
CA HIS A 311 -10.85 -9.55 3.30
C HIS A 311 -11.46 -10.82 3.92
N GLN A 312 -12.23 -10.73 5.00
CA GLN A 312 -12.87 -11.90 5.60
C GLN A 312 -13.78 -12.64 4.59
N TRP A 313 -14.27 -11.96 3.54
CA TRP A 313 -14.94 -12.57 2.38
C TRP A 313 -13.98 -12.78 1.20
N TYR A 314 -13.15 -11.77 0.86
CA TYR A 314 -12.29 -11.75 -0.34
C TYR A 314 -10.80 -11.66 0.04
N GLY A 315 -10.22 -12.77 0.27
CA GLY A 315 -8.87 -12.99 0.81
C GLY A 315 -8.87 -14.24 1.69
N ASP A 316 -9.85 -14.36 2.56
CA ASP A 316 -9.95 -15.40 3.58
C ASP A 316 -10.91 -16.51 3.16
N MET A 317 -12.21 -16.21 3.05
CA MET A 317 -13.20 -17.19 2.61
C MET A 317 -12.96 -17.61 1.16
N LEU A 318 -12.70 -16.64 0.27
CA LEU A 318 -12.22 -16.85 -1.09
C LEU A 318 -10.76 -16.38 -1.15
N THR A 319 -9.81 -17.30 -1.25
CA THR A 319 -8.39 -16.96 -1.30
C THR A 319 -7.84 -17.21 -2.69
N THR A 320 -6.96 -16.34 -3.15
CA THR A 320 -6.21 -16.58 -4.41
C THR A 320 -5.44 -17.91 -4.34
N ARG A 321 -5.39 -18.64 -5.46
CA ARG A 321 -4.69 -19.94 -5.55
C ARG A 321 -3.17 -19.80 -5.64
N ASN A 322 -2.71 -18.65 -6.11
CA ASN A 322 -1.30 -18.31 -6.27
C ASN A 322 -1.14 -16.80 -6.24
N TRP A 323 0.05 -16.32 -5.92
CA TRP A 323 0.35 -14.92 -5.74
C TRP A 323 0.13 -14.07 -7.01
N ALA A 324 0.24 -14.66 -8.20
CA ALA A 324 -0.03 -13.93 -9.45
C ALA A 324 -1.47 -13.40 -9.55
N ASN A 325 -2.43 -14.03 -8.87
CA ASN A 325 -3.84 -13.64 -8.83
C ASN A 325 -4.22 -12.84 -7.57
N ILE A 326 -3.26 -12.36 -6.77
CA ILE A 326 -3.51 -11.68 -5.47
C ILE A 326 -4.42 -10.44 -5.58
N TRP A 327 -4.59 -9.87 -6.77
CA TRP A 327 -5.54 -8.78 -6.98
C TRP A 327 -6.99 -9.16 -6.65
N LEU A 328 -7.33 -10.46 -6.63
CA LEU A 328 -8.66 -10.95 -6.21
C LEU A 328 -8.89 -10.76 -4.70
N ASN A 329 -7.83 -10.74 -3.90
CA ASN A 329 -7.88 -10.37 -2.49
C ASN A 329 -7.87 -8.84 -2.38
N GLU A 330 -6.78 -8.21 -2.77
CA GLU A 330 -6.47 -6.80 -2.55
C GLU A 330 -7.35 -5.83 -3.34
N GLY A 331 -7.67 -6.18 -4.57
CA GLY A 331 -8.54 -5.37 -5.42
C GLY A 331 -9.97 -5.31 -4.91
N PHE A 332 -10.50 -6.46 -4.42
CA PHE A 332 -11.82 -6.49 -3.79
C PHE A 332 -11.87 -5.72 -2.48
N ALA A 333 -10.90 -5.91 -1.59
CA ALA A 333 -10.84 -5.21 -0.31
C ALA A 333 -10.71 -3.69 -0.51
N THR A 334 -9.86 -3.25 -1.44
CA THR A 334 -9.71 -1.83 -1.80
C THR A 334 -11.02 -1.26 -2.38
N PHE A 335 -11.67 -1.98 -3.30
CA PHE A 335 -12.93 -1.58 -3.89
C PHE A 335 -14.04 -1.46 -2.84
N LEU A 336 -14.19 -2.46 -1.98
CA LEU A 336 -15.23 -2.51 -0.95
C LEU A 336 -15.01 -1.48 0.15
N SER A 337 -13.77 -1.26 0.57
CA SER A 337 -13.41 -0.17 1.50
C SER A 337 -13.84 1.20 0.94
N ARG A 338 -13.62 1.45 -0.35
CA ARG A 338 -14.06 2.68 -1.00
C ARG A 338 -15.58 2.74 -1.12
N LYS A 339 -16.25 1.65 -1.50
CA LYS A 339 -17.73 1.60 -1.64
C LYS A 339 -18.43 1.80 -0.30
N TYR A 340 -17.91 1.23 0.79
CA TYR A 340 -18.41 1.51 2.13
C TYR A 340 -18.27 3.00 2.49
N ARG A 341 -17.12 3.61 2.19
CA ARG A 341 -16.92 5.05 2.46
C ARG A 341 -17.79 5.94 1.57
N GLU A 342 -18.07 5.52 0.35
CA GLU A 342 -19.05 6.17 -0.55
C GLU A 342 -20.47 6.14 0.05
N GLU A 343 -20.89 4.98 0.56
CA GLU A 343 -22.19 4.81 1.24
C GLU A 343 -22.26 5.66 2.52
N LYS A 344 -21.21 5.62 3.35
CA LYS A 344 -21.21 6.26 4.66
C LYS A 344 -21.02 7.77 4.62
N PHE A 345 -20.19 8.29 3.72
CA PHE A 345 -19.77 9.69 3.68
C PHE A 345 -20.18 10.42 2.41
N GLY A 346 -20.85 9.74 1.49
CA GLY A 346 -21.39 10.30 0.27
C GLY A 346 -20.56 10.01 -0.98
N TYR A 347 -21.24 10.08 -2.12
CA TYR A 347 -20.73 9.75 -3.45
C TYR A 347 -19.42 10.48 -3.79
N ASP A 348 -19.34 11.78 -3.53
CA ASP A 348 -18.16 12.60 -3.84
C ASP A 348 -16.92 12.17 -3.04
N GLU A 349 -17.09 11.68 -1.81
CA GLU A 349 -16.00 11.13 -0.99
C GLU A 349 -15.44 9.85 -1.65
N GLY A 350 -16.30 8.94 -2.08
CA GLY A 350 -15.90 7.73 -2.83
C GLY A 350 -15.17 8.06 -4.14
N GLU A 351 -15.68 9.03 -4.90
CA GLU A 351 -15.07 9.48 -6.15
C GLU A 351 -13.70 10.15 -5.94
N TYR A 352 -13.54 10.90 -4.84
CA TYR A 352 -12.24 11.50 -4.53
C TYR A 352 -11.20 10.46 -4.11
N ILE A 353 -11.62 9.38 -3.42
CA ILE A 353 -10.76 8.22 -3.13
C ILE A 353 -10.37 7.54 -4.44
N ARG A 354 -11.33 7.30 -5.34
CA ARG A 354 -11.08 6.71 -6.66
C ARG A 354 -10.10 7.54 -7.51
N TYR A 355 -10.16 8.87 -7.40
CA TYR A 355 -9.13 9.73 -8.00
C TYR A 355 -7.74 9.43 -7.43
N GLY A 356 -7.63 9.21 -6.13
CA GLY A 356 -6.38 8.78 -5.47
C GLY A 356 -5.86 7.43 -6.02
N GLU A 357 -6.76 6.45 -6.20
CA GLU A 357 -6.45 5.15 -6.79
C GLU A 357 -5.90 5.30 -8.22
N ILE A 358 -6.55 6.10 -9.09
CA ILE A 358 -6.07 6.39 -10.45
C ILE A 358 -4.66 6.98 -10.42
N GLN A 359 -4.41 7.97 -9.55
CA GLN A 359 -3.09 8.58 -9.44
C GLN A 359 -2.04 7.60 -8.89
N SER A 360 -2.42 6.72 -7.98
CA SER A 360 -1.53 5.71 -7.41
C SER A 360 -1.15 4.66 -8.47
N TYR A 361 -2.13 4.16 -9.22
CA TYR A 361 -1.89 3.23 -10.32
C TYR A 361 -0.94 3.84 -11.37
N PHE A 362 -1.18 5.06 -11.83
CA PHE A 362 -0.29 5.69 -12.82
C PHE A 362 1.14 5.87 -12.33
N ARG A 363 1.35 6.16 -11.04
CA ARG A 363 2.70 6.23 -10.46
C ARG A 363 3.39 4.85 -10.40
N SER A 364 2.64 3.81 -10.09
CA SER A 364 3.16 2.44 -10.04
C SER A 364 3.54 1.95 -11.44
N ASP A 365 2.65 2.14 -12.41
CA ASP A 365 2.85 1.72 -13.80
C ASP A 365 4.04 2.43 -14.47
N MET A 366 4.30 3.71 -14.12
CA MET A 366 5.51 4.41 -14.59
C MET A 366 6.81 3.83 -14.01
N ARG A 367 6.76 3.12 -12.88
CA ARG A 367 7.94 2.49 -12.27
C ARG A 367 8.14 1.08 -12.76
N TRP A 368 7.06 0.35 -12.90
CA TRP A 368 7.03 -1.02 -13.37
C TRP A 368 5.75 -1.25 -14.18
N ASN A 369 5.86 -1.20 -15.51
CA ASN A 369 4.75 -1.43 -16.43
C ASN A 369 4.52 -2.94 -16.55
N ARG A 370 3.47 -3.45 -15.90
CA ARG A 370 3.14 -4.87 -15.86
C ARG A 370 1.63 -5.12 -15.87
N PRO A 371 1.18 -6.33 -16.25
CA PRO A 371 -0.20 -6.76 -16.05
C PRO A 371 -0.60 -6.78 -14.58
N THR A 372 -1.90 -6.84 -14.31
CA THR A 372 -2.44 -7.06 -12.96
C THR A 372 -2.14 -8.48 -12.50
N VAL A 373 -2.48 -9.49 -13.31
CA VAL A 373 -2.03 -10.88 -13.12
C VAL A 373 -0.63 -11.01 -13.71
N HIS A 374 0.35 -11.33 -12.87
CA HIS A 374 1.75 -11.36 -13.28
C HIS A 374 2.51 -12.50 -12.60
N TYR A 375 3.12 -13.36 -13.40
CA TYR A 375 3.81 -14.57 -12.92
C TYR A 375 5.33 -14.39 -12.77
N ASN A 376 5.91 -13.25 -13.21
CA ASN A 376 7.35 -13.00 -13.17
C ASN A 376 7.69 -12.03 -12.04
N TYR A 377 8.21 -12.53 -10.93
CA TYR A 377 8.62 -11.75 -9.76
C TYR A 377 9.79 -12.43 -9.05
N TYR A 378 10.56 -11.71 -8.23
CA TYR A 378 11.60 -12.30 -7.41
C TYR A 378 11.02 -12.91 -6.13
N GLU A 379 10.24 -12.12 -5.42
CA GLU A 379 9.52 -12.50 -4.21
C GLU A 379 8.04 -12.10 -4.34
N PRO A 380 7.09 -12.82 -3.74
CA PRO A 380 5.68 -12.48 -3.83
C PRO A 380 5.36 -11.04 -3.42
N ILE A 381 6.06 -10.49 -2.41
CA ILE A 381 5.92 -9.08 -1.97
C ILE A 381 6.12 -8.06 -3.10
N ASP A 382 6.85 -8.40 -4.16
CA ASP A 382 7.05 -7.50 -5.31
C ASP A 382 5.74 -7.21 -6.04
N LEU A 383 4.75 -8.12 -5.94
CA LEU A 383 3.42 -7.97 -6.54
C LEU A 383 2.50 -7.02 -5.75
N PHE A 384 2.78 -6.80 -4.46
CA PHE A 384 1.96 -5.96 -3.58
C PHE A 384 2.21 -4.47 -3.83
N ASP A 385 1.68 -4.00 -4.94
CA ASP A 385 1.77 -2.60 -5.39
C ASP A 385 0.41 -2.10 -5.91
N SER A 386 0.37 -0.90 -6.46
CA SER A 386 -0.87 -0.31 -6.95
C SER A 386 -1.50 -1.05 -8.15
N HIS A 387 -0.86 -2.08 -8.72
CA HIS A 387 -1.49 -2.92 -9.75
C HIS A 387 -2.51 -3.89 -9.15
N VAL A 388 -2.25 -4.42 -7.97
CA VAL A 388 -3.18 -5.35 -7.30
C VAL A 388 -4.20 -4.61 -6.45
N TYR A 389 -3.81 -3.55 -5.74
CA TYR A 389 -4.70 -2.71 -4.94
C TYR A 389 -5.53 -1.75 -5.80
N ALA A 390 -4.93 -0.65 -6.22
CA ALA A 390 -5.62 0.45 -6.88
C ALA A 390 -6.16 0.06 -8.27
N LYS A 391 -5.35 -0.57 -9.15
CA LYS A 391 -5.82 -1.02 -10.45
C LYS A 391 -6.86 -2.14 -10.29
N GLY A 392 -6.67 -3.08 -9.34
CA GLY A 392 -7.65 -4.10 -9.00
C GLY A 392 -9.03 -3.50 -8.67
N SER A 393 -9.06 -2.50 -7.76
CA SER A 393 -10.27 -1.73 -7.44
C SER A 393 -10.87 -1.03 -8.66
N LEU A 394 -10.03 -0.41 -9.50
CA LEU A 394 -10.49 0.28 -10.73
C LEU A 394 -11.05 -0.69 -11.77
N ILE A 395 -10.54 -1.92 -11.88
CA ILE A 395 -11.08 -2.98 -12.74
C ILE A 395 -12.49 -3.33 -12.29
N LEU A 396 -12.71 -3.55 -11.00
CA LEU A 396 -14.05 -3.83 -10.44
C LEU A 396 -14.98 -2.63 -10.65
N ASN A 397 -14.49 -1.40 -10.50
CA ASN A 397 -15.29 -0.21 -10.76
C ASN A 397 -15.71 -0.08 -12.23
N MET A 398 -14.80 -0.33 -13.19
CA MET A 398 -15.15 -0.31 -14.60
C MET A 398 -16.14 -1.42 -14.96
N MET A 399 -16.01 -2.59 -14.33
CA MET A 399 -16.96 -3.69 -14.48
C MET A 399 -18.34 -3.30 -13.93
N HIS A 400 -18.39 -2.66 -12.77
CA HIS A 400 -19.61 -2.12 -12.18
C HIS A 400 -20.26 -1.07 -13.10
N ASP A 401 -19.48 -0.12 -13.62
CA ASP A 401 -19.98 0.88 -14.58
C ASP A 401 -20.51 0.25 -15.87
N HIS A 402 -19.93 -0.85 -16.34
CA HIS A 402 -20.36 -1.57 -17.55
C HIS A 402 -21.64 -2.37 -17.33
N LEU A 403 -21.69 -3.17 -16.27
CA LEU A 403 -22.80 -4.09 -15.97
C LEU A 403 -24.00 -3.40 -15.30
N LYS A 404 -23.78 -2.25 -14.64
CA LYS A 404 -24.71 -1.56 -13.75
C LYS A 404 -24.98 -2.33 -12.43
N ASP A 405 -25.57 -1.62 -11.46
CA ASP A 405 -25.67 -2.06 -10.06
C ASP A 405 -26.22 -3.47 -9.88
N ASP A 406 -27.37 -3.77 -10.45
CA ASP A 406 -28.06 -5.06 -10.25
C ASP A 406 -27.27 -6.25 -10.84
N ALA A 407 -26.85 -6.13 -12.09
CA ALA A 407 -26.14 -7.23 -12.74
C ALA A 407 -24.74 -7.44 -12.14
N PHE A 408 -24.05 -6.35 -11.77
CA PHE A 408 -22.77 -6.44 -11.09
C PHE A 408 -22.91 -7.10 -9.71
N LYS A 409 -23.83 -6.61 -8.86
CA LYS A 409 -24.07 -7.16 -7.52
C LYS A 409 -24.42 -8.66 -7.59
N ARG A 410 -25.36 -9.05 -8.45
CA ARG A 410 -25.71 -10.48 -8.64
C ARG A 410 -24.52 -11.32 -9.12
N SER A 411 -23.68 -10.78 -9.99
CA SER A 411 -22.49 -11.48 -10.48
C SER A 411 -21.48 -11.72 -9.37
N ILE A 412 -21.23 -10.70 -8.52
CA ILE A 412 -20.32 -10.84 -7.38
C ILE A 412 -20.89 -11.79 -6.33
N GLN A 413 -22.20 -11.71 -6.04
CA GLN A 413 -22.86 -12.65 -5.15
C GLN A 413 -22.77 -14.10 -5.69
N HIS A 414 -22.96 -14.32 -6.98
CA HIS A 414 -22.80 -15.63 -7.60
C HIS A 414 -21.36 -16.15 -7.47
N TYR A 415 -20.36 -15.28 -7.75
CA TYR A 415 -18.95 -15.60 -7.55
C TYR A 415 -18.64 -16.00 -6.11
N THR A 416 -19.13 -15.23 -5.15
CA THR A 416 -18.89 -15.44 -3.73
C THR A 416 -19.51 -16.75 -3.23
N ILE A 417 -20.78 -17.00 -3.57
CA ILE A 417 -21.53 -18.20 -3.16
C ILE A 417 -20.94 -19.47 -3.77
N SER A 418 -20.63 -19.45 -5.06
CA SER A 418 -20.12 -20.62 -5.80
C SER A 418 -18.72 -21.05 -5.40
N ASN A 419 -17.93 -20.09 -4.86
CA ASN A 419 -16.53 -20.32 -4.50
C ASN A 419 -16.26 -20.24 -2.99
N LYS A 420 -17.29 -20.27 -2.16
CA LYS A 420 -17.17 -20.25 -0.71
C LYS A 420 -16.17 -21.29 -0.21
N PHE A 421 -15.17 -20.88 0.56
CA PHE A 421 -14.08 -21.69 1.11
C PHE A 421 -13.23 -22.42 0.06
N LYS A 422 -13.07 -21.82 -1.11
CA LYS A 422 -12.20 -22.34 -2.19
C LYS A 422 -11.04 -21.40 -2.50
N ASN A 423 -10.04 -21.97 -3.16
CA ASN A 423 -8.99 -21.20 -3.80
C ASN A 423 -9.43 -20.80 -5.21
N VAL A 424 -9.26 -19.55 -5.58
CA VAL A 424 -9.78 -18.94 -6.81
C VAL A 424 -8.69 -18.33 -7.69
N GLU A 425 -8.99 -18.25 -8.97
CA GLU A 425 -8.20 -17.52 -9.96
C GLU A 425 -9.10 -16.54 -10.72
N THR A 426 -8.51 -15.63 -11.47
CA THR A 426 -9.23 -14.62 -12.26
C THR A 426 -10.33 -15.21 -13.16
N GLN A 427 -10.11 -16.41 -13.68
CA GLN A 427 -11.09 -17.09 -14.53
C GLN A 427 -12.39 -17.48 -13.79
N ASP A 428 -12.31 -17.74 -12.48
CA ASP A 428 -13.50 -18.07 -11.67
C ASP A 428 -14.41 -16.85 -11.54
N LEU A 429 -13.82 -15.66 -11.32
CA LEU A 429 -14.57 -14.40 -11.32
C LEU A 429 -15.18 -14.12 -12.69
N LYS A 430 -14.39 -14.21 -13.77
CA LYS A 430 -14.86 -13.98 -15.14
C LYS A 430 -16.02 -14.90 -15.48
N LYS A 431 -15.86 -16.20 -15.24
CA LYS A 431 -16.89 -17.21 -15.50
C LYS A 431 -18.20 -16.91 -14.74
N SER A 432 -18.09 -16.55 -13.47
CA SER A 432 -19.25 -16.20 -12.63
C SER A 432 -20.04 -15.01 -13.19
N ILE A 433 -19.33 -13.98 -13.71
CA ILE A 433 -19.97 -12.83 -14.34
C ILE A 433 -20.64 -13.22 -15.67
N GLU A 434 -19.96 -14.03 -16.49
CA GLU A 434 -20.48 -14.51 -17.78
C GLU A 434 -21.73 -15.39 -17.60
N GLU A 435 -21.76 -16.25 -16.58
CA GLU A 435 -22.91 -17.10 -16.23
C GLU A 435 -24.15 -16.28 -15.85
N VAL A 436 -23.96 -15.19 -15.09
CA VAL A 436 -25.07 -14.32 -14.65
C VAL A 436 -25.57 -13.39 -15.74
N THR A 437 -24.65 -12.87 -16.58
CA THR A 437 -24.98 -11.80 -17.54
C THR A 437 -25.16 -12.29 -18.97
N GLY A 438 -24.66 -13.47 -19.30
CA GLY A 438 -24.62 -13.99 -20.68
C GLY A 438 -23.65 -13.23 -21.59
N GLN A 439 -22.84 -12.30 -21.08
CA GLN A 439 -21.91 -11.49 -21.86
C GLN A 439 -20.55 -12.17 -21.95
N ASN A 440 -19.91 -12.13 -23.13
CA ASN A 440 -18.49 -12.48 -23.26
C ASN A 440 -17.64 -11.30 -22.82
N LEU A 441 -16.75 -11.53 -21.85
CA LEU A 441 -15.89 -10.51 -21.24
C LEU A 441 -14.40 -10.70 -21.54
N ASP A 442 -14.03 -11.56 -22.49
CA ASP A 442 -12.65 -11.78 -22.89
C ASP A 442 -11.95 -10.47 -23.26
N TRP A 443 -12.62 -9.60 -24.01
CA TRP A 443 -12.11 -8.28 -24.41
C TRP A 443 -11.73 -7.41 -23.23
N PHE A 444 -12.50 -7.48 -22.12
CA PHE A 444 -12.26 -6.65 -20.93
C PHE A 444 -11.11 -7.21 -20.08
N PHE A 445 -11.16 -8.52 -19.77
CA PHE A 445 -10.14 -9.15 -18.93
C PHE A 445 -8.77 -9.17 -19.63
N ASN A 446 -8.72 -9.42 -20.94
CA ASN A 446 -7.46 -9.40 -21.68
C ASN A 446 -6.74 -8.06 -21.56
N GLN A 447 -7.42 -6.96 -21.85
CA GLN A 447 -6.77 -5.63 -21.85
C GLN A 447 -6.52 -5.03 -20.47
N TRP A 448 -7.31 -5.37 -19.42
CA TRP A 448 -7.16 -4.75 -18.11
C TRP A 448 -6.46 -5.62 -17.08
N VAL A 449 -6.57 -6.94 -17.20
CA VAL A 449 -6.02 -7.90 -16.23
C VAL A 449 -4.74 -8.53 -16.73
N TYR A 450 -4.73 -9.00 -18.01
CA TYR A 450 -3.61 -9.76 -18.56
C TYR A 450 -2.64 -8.94 -19.40
N GLU A 451 -2.99 -7.69 -19.76
CA GLU A 451 -2.10 -6.76 -20.45
C GLU A 451 -1.71 -5.60 -19.54
N ALA A 452 -0.56 -4.96 -19.86
CA ALA A 452 0.00 -3.86 -19.08
C ALA A 452 -0.51 -2.50 -19.57
N GLY A 453 -0.44 -1.49 -18.71
CA GLY A 453 -0.67 -0.11 -19.05
C GLY A 453 -2.14 0.33 -19.08
N TYR A 454 -2.38 1.48 -19.67
CA TYR A 454 -3.67 2.15 -19.78
C TYR A 454 -3.72 3.02 -21.05
N PRO A 455 -4.93 3.39 -21.54
CA PRO A 455 -5.02 4.20 -22.74
C PRO A 455 -4.57 5.65 -22.51
N GLU A 456 -3.94 6.24 -23.53
CA GLU A 456 -3.61 7.67 -23.60
C GLU A 456 -4.33 8.27 -24.79
N TYR A 457 -5.31 9.14 -24.54
CA TYR A 457 -6.15 9.74 -25.58
C TYR A 457 -5.70 11.15 -25.92
N HIS A 458 -5.56 11.41 -27.23
CA HIS A 458 -5.48 12.77 -27.76
C HIS A 458 -6.82 13.14 -28.40
N VAL A 459 -7.47 14.17 -27.84
CA VAL A 459 -8.85 14.52 -28.18
C VAL A 459 -8.90 15.95 -28.76
N LYS A 460 -9.68 16.13 -29.83
CA LYS A 460 -9.99 17.42 -30.47
C LYS A 460 -11.46 17.45 -30.83
N TRP A 461 -12.07 18.62 -30.72
CA TRP A 461 -13.42 18.81 -31.21
C TRP A 461 -13.59 20.06 -32.05
N SER A 462 -14.60 20.09 -32.89
CA SER A 462 -15.03 21.24 -33.67
C SER A 462 -16.53 21.19 -33.91
N TYR A 463 -17.15 22.36 -34.01
CA TYR A 463 -18.59 22.48 -34.32
C TYR A 463 -18.81 22.68 -35.82
N ASN A 464 -19.69 21.87 -36.37
CA ASN A 464 -20.18 22.02 -37.73
C ASN A 464 -21.57 22.69 -37.71
N GLN A 465 -21.60 24.00 -38.01
CA GLN A 465 -22.82 24.77 -37.98
C GLN A 465 -23.88 24.31 -39.01
N ARG A 466 -23.44 23.81 -40.17
CA ARG A 466 -24.35 23.40 -41.23
C ARG A 466 -25.14 22.15 -40.83
N ASN A 467 -24.47 21.20 -40.22
CA ASN A 467 -25.05 19.92 -39.82
C ASN A 467 -25.55 19.92 -38.39
N ARG A 468 -25.26 20.96 -37.61
CA ARG A 468 -25.48 21.04 -36.13
C ARG A 468 -24.90 19.84 -35.40
N THR A 469 -23.63 19.53 -35.71
CA THR A 469 -22.91 18.41 -35.07
C THR A 469 -21.62 18.87 -34.43
N VAL A 470 -21.25 18.23 -33.31
CA VAL A 470 -19.87 18.21 -32.81
C VAL A 470 -19.13 17.10 -33.50
N LYS A 471 -18.06 17.45 -34.20
CA LYS A 471 -17.09 16.50 -34.71
C LYS A 471 -16.00 16.28 -33.68
N LEU A 472 -16.00 15.10 -33.05
CA LEU A 472 -15.04 14.70 -32.01
C LEU A 472 -14.04 13.71 -32.63
N LYS A 473 -12.76 14.07 -32.62
CA LYS A 473 -11.66 13.19 -33.02
C LYS A 473 -10.96 12.67 -31.78
N VAL A 474 -10.76 11.35 -31.74
CA VAL A 474 -10.10 10.63 -30.66
C VAL A 474 -8.99 9.77 -31.27
N GLU A 475 -7.77 9.92 -30.72
CA GLU A 475 -6.61 9.13 -31.15
C GLU A 475 -5.98 8.50 -29.91
N GLN A 476 -5.71 7.20 -29.94
CA GLN A 476 -4.96 6.49 -28.90
C GLN A 476 -3.45 6.66 -29.15
N LYS A 477 -2.72 7.19 -28.15
CA LYS A 477 -1.31 7.63 -28.26
C LYS A 477 -0.33 6.80 -27.44
N GLN A 478 -0.79 5.84 -26.63
CA GLN A 478 0.10 5.00 -25.84
C GLN A 478 1.11 4.25 -26.74
N ASP A 479 2.22 3.84 -26.15
CA ASP A 479 3.23 3.04 -26.85
C ASP A 479 2.68 1.63 -27.15
N MET A 480 2.25 1.42 -28.40
CA MET A 480 1.62 0.17 -28.85
C MET A 480 2.55 -1.05 -28.78
N THR A 481 3.86 -0.85 -28.55
CA THR A 481 4.82 -1.97 -28.37
C THR A 481 4.82 -2.51 -26.93
N LYS A 482 4.33 -1.72 -25.98
CA LYS A 482 4.29 -2.04 -24.54
C LYS A 482 2.87 -2.23 -24.03
N THR A 483 1.96 -1.48 -24.60
CA THR A 483 0.56 -1.40 -24.18
C THR A 483 -0.31 -1.51 -25.42
N GLY A 484 -1.16 -2.51 -25.44
CA GLY A 484 -2.04 -2.76 -26.59
C GLY A 484 -3.05 -1.66 -26.86
N LEU A 485 -3.94 -1.90 -27.83
CA LEU A 485 -5.05 -1.01 -28.13
C LEU A 485 -6.21 -1.29 -27.17
N PHE A 486 -6.77 -0.26 -26.57
CA PHE A 486 -7.93 -0.40 -25.68
C PHE A 486 -9.24 -0.23 -26.43
N SER A 487 -10.22 -1.05 -26.06
CA SER A 487 -11.60 -0.99 -26.55
C SER A 487 -12.52 -0.66 -25.37
N MET A 488 -13.00 0.59 -25.24
CA MET A 488 -13.77 1.03 -24.07
C MET A 488 -14.93 1.94 -24.45
N PRO A 489 -16.06 1.83 -23.72
CA PRO A 489 -17.11 2.85 -23.76
C PRO A 489 -16.67 4.09 -22.99
N ILE A 490 -16.74 5.25 -23.63
CA ILE A 490 -16.33 6.54 -23.05
C ILE A 490 -17.52 7.49 -22.97
N ASN A 491 -17.77 8.04 -21.78
CA ASN A 491 -18.77 9.08 -21.59
C ASN A 491 -18.24 10.45 -22.07
N VAL A 492 -19.01 11.07 -22.95
CA VAL A 492 -18.73 12.43 -23.46
C VAL A 492 -19.93 13.34 -23.10
N ILE A 493 -19.66 14.38 -22.34
CA ILE A 493 -20.66 15.40 -22.04
C ILE A 493 -20.50 16.55 -23.02
N ILE A 494 -21.59 16.94 -23.65
CA ILE A 494 -21.69 18.12 -24.49
C ILE A 494 -22.80 19.02 -23.91
N ASP A 495 -22.38 20.13 -23.30
CA ASP A 495 -23.22 20.96 -22.41
C ASP A 495 -23.94 20.06 -21.37
N ASP A 496 -25.28 19.93 -21.45
CA ASP A 496 -26.06 19.11 -20.48
C ASP A 496 -26.36 17.68 -20.99
N ASN A 497 -25.86 17.29 -22.17
CA ASN A 497 -26.17 16.00 -22.79
C ASN A 497 -25.02 15.01 -22.65
N ASN A 498 -25.34 13.79 -22.17
CA ASN A 498 -24.39 12.70 -22.07
C ASN A 498 -24.47 11.81 -23.32
N HIS A 499 -23.31 11.52 -23.93
CA HIS A 499 -23.15 10.63 -25.07
C HIS A 499 -22.18 9.52 -24.69
N LEU A 500 -22.57 8.28 -24.91
CA LEU A 500 -21.69 7.13 -24.78
C LEU A 500 -21.11 6.80 -26.16
N ILE A 501 -19.80 6.88 -26.31
CA ILE A 501 -19.11 6.48 -27.54
C ILE A 501 -18.20 5.29 -27.24
N TRP A 502 -18.05 4.41 -28.23
CA TRP A 502 -17.14 3.27 -28.11
C TRP A 502 -15.84 3.57 -28.84
N VAL A 503 -14.70 3.56 -28.11
CA VAL A 503 -13.36 3.82 -28.67
C VAL A 503 -12.62 2.50 -28.72
N ASP A 504 -12.50 1.91 -29.92
CA ASP A 504 -11.94 0.58 -30.18
C ASP A 504 -10.87 0.55 -31.28
N GLN A 505 -10.54 1.71 -31.85
CA GLN A 505 -9.52 1.85 -32.87
C GLN A 505 -8.51 2.94 -32.49
N LYS A 506 -7.36 2.94 -33.16
CA LYS A 506 -6.33 3.93 -32.95
C LYS A 506 -6.79 5.35 -33.22
N ASP A 507 -7.53 5.56 -34.33
CA ASP A 507 -8.03 6.86 -34.78
C ASP A 507 -9.53 6.77 -35.09
N MET A 508 -10.33 7.55 -34.37
CA MET A 508 -11.78 7.59 -34.55
C MET A 508 -12.32 9.00 -34.68
N THR A 509 -13.42 9.15 -35.42
CA THR A 509 -14.15 10.41 -35.53
C THR A 509 -15.64 10.16 -35.31
N TYR A 510 -16.22 10.93 -34.40
CA TYR A 510 -17.66 10.87 -34.11
C TYR A 510 -18.31 12.18 -34.55
N GLU A 511 -19.54 12.10 -35.07
CA GLU A 511 -20.40 13.24 -35.34
C GLU A 511 -21.61 13.17 -34.40
N LEU A 512 -21.59 13.99 -33.34
CA LEU A 512 -22.57 14.00 -32.30
C LEU A 512 -23.57 15.16 -32.52
N PRO A 513 -24.89 14.91 -32.65
CA PRO A 513 -25.86 15.95 -32.91
C PRO A 513 -25.99 16.89 -31.68
N VAL A 514 -26.12 18.18 -31.95
CA VAL A 514 -26.32 19.24 -30.93
C VAL A 514 -27.31 20.27 -31.46
N VAL A 515 -27.97 21.01 -30.55
CA VAL A 515 -28.91 22.06 -30.92
C VAL A 515 -28.17 23.29 -31.44
N ASP A 516 -27.17 23.75 -30.68
CA ASP A 516 -26.37 24.94 -30.93
C ASP A 516 -24.89 24.63 -30.74
N ARG A 517 -24.03 25.65 -30.97
CA ARG A 517 -22.60 25.52 -30.70
C ARG A 517 -22.37 25.33 -29.21
N PRO A 518 -21.76 24.21 -28.79
CA PRO A 518 -21.51 23.91 -27.39
C PRO A 518 -20.56 24.92 -26.74
N ARG A 519 -20.80 25.14 -25.44
CA ARG A 519 -19.92 25.92 -24.57
C ARG A 519 -18.97 25.03 -23.78
N LEU A 520 -19.29 23.75 -23.65
CA LEU A 520 -18.55 22.80 -22.85
C LEU A 520 -18.60 21.41 -23.50
N VAL A 521 -17.43 20.81 -23.70
CA VAL A 521 -17.27 19.39 -24.10
C VAL A 521 -16.31 18.72 -23.13
N ILE A 522 -16.76 17.64 -22.46
CA ILE A 522 -15.95 16.84 -21.52
C ILE A 522 -15.83 15.45 -22.09
N PHE A 523 -14.58 14.96 -22.23
CA PHE A 523 -14.27 13.60 -22.65
C PHE A 523 -13.90 12.77 -21.42
N ASN A 524 -14.44 11.56 -21.31
CA ASN A 524 -14.30 10.66 -20.15
C ASN A 524 -14.77 11.33 -18.85
N SER A 525 -15.99 11.92 -18.88
CA SER A 525 -16.58 12.55 -17.72
C SER A 525 -16.64 11.62 -16.51
N GLY A 526 -16.28 12.15 -15.36
CA GLY A 526 -16.13 11.40 -14.12
C GLY A 526 -14.89 10.49 -14.10
N MET A 527 -13.98 10.57 -15.08
CA MET A 527 -12.80 9.69 -15.20
C MET A 527 -13.14 8.20 -15.05
N ARG A 528 -14.24 7.74 -15.69
CA ARG A 528 -14.73 6.36 -15.54
C ARG A 528 -13.74 5.31 -16.04
N VAL A 529 -13.01 5.62 -17.09
CA VAL A 529 -11.89 4.81 -17.58
C VAL A 529 -10.58 5.43 -17.09
N PRO A 530 -9.73 4.70 -16.37
CA PRO A 530 -8.40 5.17 -16.00
C PRO A 530 -7.55 5.41 -17.25
N CYS A 531 -7.35 6.66 -17.64
CA CYS A 531 -6.61 7.04 -18.85
C CYS A 531 -5.95 8.40 -18.68
N LYS A 532 -4.94 8.67 -19.50
CA LYS A 532 -4.46 10.03 -19.72
C LYS A 532 -5.22 10.66 -20.89
N VAL A 533 -5.62 11.92 -20.73
CA VAL A 533 -6.32 12.67 -21.76
C VAL A 533 -5.58 13.95 -22.05
N GLU A 534 -5.12 14.12 -23.29
CA GLU A 534 -4.69 15.37 -23.85
C GLU A 534 -5.84 15.94 -24.67
N PHE A 535 -6.60 16.87 -24.08
CA PHE A 535 -7.74 17.50 -24.75
C PHE A 535 -7.39 18.92 -25.18
N ASN A 536 -7.32 19.12 -26.48
CA ASN A 536 -6.97 20.44 -27.03
C ASN A 536 -8.21 21.31 -27.17
N LYS A 537 -8.46 22.14 -26.13
CA LYS A 537 -9.56 23.12 -26.09
C LYS A 537 -9.16 24.44 -25.45
N PRO A 538 -9.92 25.55 -25.68
CA PRO A 538 -9.60 26.86 -25.12
C PRO A 538 -9.57 26.89 -23.58
N ILE A 539 -8.75 27.81 -23.03
CA ILE A 539 -8.69 28.02 -21.57
C ILE A 539 -10.07 28.42 -20.98
N SER A 540 -10.83 29.22 -21.73
CA SER A 540 -12.20 29.60 -21.30
C SER A 540 -13.10 28.36 -21.10
N GLU A 541 -12.96 27.34 -21.92
CA GLU A 541 -13.72 26.09 -21.79
C GLU A 541 -13.22 25.24 -20.62
N TRP A 542 -11.91 25.26 -20.31
CA TRP A 542 -11.38 24.63 -19.07
C TRP A 542 -11.86 25.34 -17.81
N ILE A 543 -11.97 26.69 -17.84
CA ILE A 543 -12.56 27.46 -16.74
C ILE A 543 -14.05 27.09 -16.59
N LYS A 544 -14.77 27.00 -17.71
CA LYS A 544 -16.18 26.57 -17.70
C LYS A 544 -16.34 25.15 -17.13
N GLN A 545 -15.43 24.22 -17.47
CA GLN A 545 -15.43 22.89 -16.90
C GLN A 545 -15.14 22.89 -15.38
N LEU A 546 -14.28 23.79 -14.90
CA LEU A 546 -14.06 23.98 -13.46
C LEU A 546 -15.30 24.47 -12.74
N GLU A 547 -16.05 25.40 -13.37
CA GLU A 547 -17.25 25.99 -12.78
C GLU A 547 -18.47 25.07 -12.83
N ASP A 548 -18.70 24.39 -13.97
CA ASP A 548 -19.94 23.71 -14.29
C ASP A 548 -19.78 22.19 -14.53
N GLY A 549 -18.59 21.64 -14.42
CA GLY A 549 -18.38 20.20 -14.58
C GLY A 549 -19.24 19.40 -13.58
N PRO A 550 -20.10 18.46 -14.06
CA PRO A 550 -21.10 17.82 -13.23
C PRO A 550 -20.48 16.91 -12.16
N HIS A 551 -19.32 16.31 -12.43
CA HIS A 551 -18.62 15.46 -11.48
C HIS A 551 -17.43 16.19 -10.86
N ILE A 552 -17.14 15.90 -9.59
CA ILE A 552 -15.94 16.45 -8.92
C ILE A 552 -14.68 16.17 -9.72
N LEU A 553 -14.58 15.00 -10.37
CA LEU A 553 -13.39 14.63 -11.15
C LEU A 553 -13.26 15.42 -12.46
N ASP A 554 -14.37 15.90 -13.02
CA ASP A 554 -14.33 16.82 -14.18
C ASP A 554 -13.74 18.17 -13.77
N ARG A 555 -14.14 18.69 -12.60
CA ARG A 555 -13.63 19.93 -12.04
C ARG A 555 -12.14 19.80 -11.66
N ILE A 556 -11.75 18.68 -11.05
CA ILE A 556 -10.34 18.37 -10.73
C ILE A 556 -9.50 18.22 -12.02
N ALA A 557 -10.04 17.61 -13.08
CA ALA A 557 -9.36 17.53 -14.37
C ALA A 557 -9.07 18.93 -14.93
N ALA A 558 -10.03 19.86 -14.83
CA ALA A 558 -9.84 21.26 -15.23
C ALA A 558 -8.72 21.93 -14.43
N ILE A 559 -8.73 21.79 -13.08
CA ILE A 559 -7.66 22.29 -12.20
C ILE A 559 -6.29 21.77 -12.67
N ASN A 560 -6.18 20.47 -12.95
CA ASN A 560 -4.93 19.83 -13.36
C ASN A 560 -4.35 20.37 -14.67
N VAL A 561 -5.19 20.86 -15.58
CA VAL A 561 -4.77 21.54 -16.81
C VAL A 561 -4.44 23.01 -16.53
N LEU A 562 -5.32 23.72 -15.83
CA LEU A 562 -5.20 25.16 -15.57
C LEU A 562 -3.94 25.49 -14.75
N LYS A 563 -3.60 24.69 -13.73
CA LYS A 563 -2.41 24.90 -12.88
C LYS A 563 -1.07 24.92 -13.65
N LYS A 564 -1.04 24.42 -14.89
CA LYS A 564 0.15 24.42 -15.76
C LYS A 564 0.26 25.70 -16.61
N LYS A 565 -0.78 26.57 -16.61
CA LYS A 565 -0.90 27.76 -17.48
C LYS A 565 -0.65 29.05 -16.68
N ARG A 566 0.63 29.33 -16.34
CA ARG A 566 1.03 30.48 -15.52
C ARG A 566 0.74 31.84 -16.16
N GLY A 567 0.67 32.91 -15.33
CA GLY A 567 0.58 34.32 -15.74
C GLY A 567 -0.78 34.73 -16.30
N ARG A 568 -1.86 34.06 -15.96
CA ARG A 568 -3.22 34.34 -16.44
C ARG A 568 -4.16 34.59 -15.28
N ARG A 569 -4.47 35.87 -15.04
CA ARG A 569 -5.36 36.31 -13.95
C ARG A 569 -6.76 35.67 -13.96
N ASN A 570 -7.30 35.34 -15.13
CA ASN A 570 -8.59 34.66 -15.22
C ASN A 570 -8.55 33.25 -14.65
N ILE A 571 -7.44 32.53 -14.78
CA ILE A 571 -7.24 31.21 -14.16
C ILE A 571 -7.15 31.35 -12.65
N GLU A 572 -6.34 32.30 -12.16
CA GLU A 572 -6.18 32.54 -10.73
C GLU A 572 -7.51 32.87 -10.05
N ARG A 573 -8.33 33.75 -10.70
CA ARG A 573 -9.68 34.07 -10.22
C ARG A 573 -10.63 32.88 -10.22
N ALA A 574 -10.58 32.05 -11.26
CA ALA A 574 -11.41 30.85 -11.33
C ALA A 574 -11.05 29.84 -10.21
N LEU A 575 -9.73 29.68 -9.93
CA LEU A 575 -9.30 28.85 -8.83
C LEU A 575 -9.70 29.41 -7.45
N LEU A 576 -9.56 30.73 -7.23
CA LEU A 576 -10.03 31.39 -6.01
C LEU A 576 -11.53 31.21 -5.80
N LYS A 577 -12.33 31.41 -6.85
CA LYS A 577 -13.77 31.17 -6.82
C LYS A 577 -14.08 29.69 -6.45
N SER A 578 -13.33 28.74 -7.04
CA SER A 578 -13.50 27.31 -6.71
C SER A 578 -13.14 27.01 -5.24
N ILE A 579 -12.10 27.65 -4.67
CA ILE A 579 -11.77 27.53 -3.24
C ILE A 579 -12.90 28.05 -2.36
N GLU A 580 -13.54 29.11 -2.76
CA GLU A 580 -14.61 29.77 -2.02
C GLU A 580 -15.95 29.00 -2.10
N THR A 581 -16.33 28.55 -3.31
CA THR A 581 -17.72 28.19 -3.61
C THR A 581 -17.96 26.73 -3.98
N ASP A 582 -16.92 25.93 -4.27
CA ASP A 582 -17.17 24.52 -4.61
C ASP A 582 -17.75 23.78 -3.43
N SER A 583 -18.78 22.98 -3.67
CA SER A 583 -19.50 22.27 -2.62
C SER A 583 -18.65 21.21 -1.93
N PHE A 584 -17.70 20.60 -2.66
CA PHE A 584 -16.88 19.49 -2.16
C PHE A 584 -15.49 19.94 -1.71
N TRP A 585 -15.13 19.60 -0.47
CA TRP A 585 -13.84 19.99 0.12
C TRP A 585 -12.63 19.54 -0.69
N GLY A 586 -12.69 18.38 -1.36
CA GLY A 586 -11.60 17.84 -2.17
C GLY A 586 -11.30 18.71 -3.39
N VAL A 587 -12.33 19.25 -4.06
CA VAL A 587 -12.14 20.20 -5.17
C VAL A 587 -11.53 21.49 -4.66
N ARG A 588 -12.04 22.05 -3.53
CA ARG A 588 -11.46 23.24 -2.90
C ARG A 588 -9.97 23.03 -2.58
N LYS A 589 -9.62 21.89 -2.00
CA LYS A 589 -8.23 21.51 -1.71
C LYS A 589 -7.35 21.44 -2.98
N GLU A 590 -7.85 20.83 -4.05
CA GLU A 590 -7.10 20.76 -5.32
C GLU A 590 -6.99 22.14 -5.98
N ALA A 591 -7.99 23.01 -5.85
CA ALA A 591 -7.93 24.39 -6.32
C ALA A 591 -6.86 25.23 -5.58
N VAL A 592 -6.73 25.06 -4.24
CA VAL A 592 -5.63 25.65 -3.46
C VAL A 592 -4.27 25.19 -3.99
N ARG A 593 -4.09 23.89 -4.20
CA ARG A 593 -2.85 23.31 -4.77
C ARG A 593 -2.58 23.83 -6.17
N GLY A 594 -3.65 24.00 -6.96
CA GLY A 594 -3.59 24.59 -8.30
C GLY A 594 -3.07 26.02 -8.26
N LEU A 595 -3.67 26.87 -7.42
CA LEU A 595 -3.26 28.26 -7.23
C LEU A 595 -1.80 28.36 -6.73
N ALA A 596 -1.42 27.56 -5.73
CA ALA A 596 -0.05 27.52 -5.22
C ALA A 596 0.99 27.16 -6.31
N SER A 597 0.63 26.29 -7.26
CA SER A 597 1.50 25.89 -8.38
C SER A 597 1.79 27.02 -9.35
N LEU A 598 0.91 28.00 -9.46
CA LEU A 598 1.08 29.18 -10.30
C LEU A 598 2.10 30.16 -9.72
N LYS A 599 2.45 30.04 -8.42
CA LYS A 599 3.41 30.87 -7.69
C LYS A 599 3.09 32.37 -7.73
N SER A 600 1.81 32.72 -7.76
CA SER A 600 1.35 34.10 -7.63
C SER A 600 1.61 34.62 -6.23
N LYS A 601 2.07 35.86 -6.10
CA LYS A 601 2.41 36.49 -4.80
C LYS A 601 1.38 37.50 -4.33
N GLN A 602 0.18 37.54 -4.92
CA GLN A 602 -0.80 38.60 -4.66
C GLN A 602 -2.05 38.14 -3.90
N TYR A 603 -2.08 36.88 -3.41
CA TYR A 603 -3.29 36.29 -2.82
C TYR A 603 -3.06 35.72 -1.41
N SER A 604 -2.06 36.24 -0.65
CA SER A 604 -1.82 35.77 0.72
C SER A 604 -3.01 36.13 1.62
N GLU A 605 -3.47 37.37 1.55
CA GLU A 605 -4.59 37.87 2.34
C GLU A 605 -5.88 37.10 2.03
N GLU A 606 -6.22 36.93 0.75
CA GLU A 606 -7.40 36.18 0.33
C GLU A 606 -7.32 34.71 0.79
N LEU A 607 -6.16 34.06 0.70
CA LEU A 607 -5.99 32.67 1.18
C LEU A 607 -6.15 32.57 2.68
N MET A 608 -5.60 33.51 3.45
CA MET A 608 -5.79 33.55 4.91
C MET A 608 -7.26 33.72 5.25
N LYS A 609 -7.96 34.66 4.61
CA LYS A 609 -9.40 34.88 4.81
C LYS A 609 -10.24 33.66 4.38
N LEU A 610 -9.95 33.06 3.22
CA LEU A 610 -10.67 31.88 2.73
C LEU A 610 -10.46 30.64 3.59
N SER A 611 -9.51 30.64 4.54
CA SER A 611 -9.31 29.52 5.44
C SER A 611 -10.37 29.44 6.56
N GLU A 612 -11.06 30.54 6.83
CA GLU A 612 -12.09 30.59 7.87
C GLU A 612 -13.28 29.68 7.52
N GLY A 613 -13.74 28.86 8.47
CA GLY A 613 -14.87 27.96 8.28
C GLY A 613 -14.63 26.78 7.32
N GLN A 614 -13.44 26.64 6.77
CA GLN A 614 -13.13 25.52 5.87
C GLN A 614 -12.88 24.20 6.62
N ASP A 615 -13.12 23.09 5.91
CA ASP A 615 -12.65 21.76 6.31
C ASP A 615 -11.13 21.78 6.61
N ASN A 616 -10.70 21.11 7.66
CA ASN A 616 -9.29 21.16 8.07
C ASN A 616 -8.33 20.70 6.96
N ARG A 617 -8.72 19.75 6.12
CA ARG A 617 -7.93 19.27 4.98
C ARG A 617 -7.73 20.36 3.91
N VAL A 618 -8.67 21.30 3.76
CA VAL A 618 -8.55 22.50 2.90
C VAL A 618 -7.63 23.51 3.57
N ARG A 619 -7.85 23.83 4.85
CA ARG A 619 -7.02 24.74 5.66
C ARG A 619 -5.54 24.35 5.58
N ARG A 620 -5.22 23.08 5.83
CA ARG A 620 -3.85 22.56 5.70
C ARG A 620 -3.23 22.79 4.33
N SER A 621 -4.04 22.67 3.27
CA SER A 621 -3.56 22.97 1.91
C SER A 621 -3.27 24.46 1.73
N ILE A 622 -4.05 25.35 2.39
CA ILE A 622 -3.79 26.79 2.44
C ILE A 622 -2.48 27.06 3.19
N TRP A 623 -2.28 26.45 4.39
CA TRP A 623 -1.00 26.59 5.11
C TRP A 623 0.19 26.20 4.23
N SER A 624 0.07 25.07 3.55
CA SER A 624 1.11 24.63 2.61
C SER A 624 1.30 25.54 1.41
N ALA A 625 0.28 26.26 0.95
CA ALA A 625 0.37 27.25 -0.12
C ALA A 625 1.05 28.55 0.34
N LEU A 626 0.83 28.95 1.59
CA LEU A 626 1.40 30.16 2.20
C LEU A 626 2.94 30.17 2.24
N LYS A 627 3.60 29.02 2.16
CA LYS A 627 5.07 28.95 2.01
C LYS A 627 5.63 29.69 0.79
N ASN A 628 4.79 30.02 -0.22
CA ASN A 628 5.21 30.78 -1.38
C ASN A 628 5.40 32.28 -1.09
N TYR A 629 4.96 32.77 0.08
CA TYR A 629 4.99 34.17 0.50
C TYR A 629 6.12 34.42 1.51
N LYS A 630 7.35 34.10 1.06
CA LYS A 630 8.56 34.26 1.86
C LYS A 630 8.75 35.72 2.28
N ASP A 631 9.18 35.94 3.53
CA ASP A 631 9.45 37.24 4.15
C ASP A 631 8.20 38.14 4.31
N ASP A 632 6.98 37.57 4.21
CA ASP A 632 5.71 38.24 4.47
C ASP A 632 5.40 38.18 5.98
N SER A 633 5.39 39.35 6.64
CA SER A 633 5.18 39.44 8.08
C SER A 633 3.78 39.11 8.53
N GLU A 634 2.77 39.38 7.73
CA GLU A 634 1.38 39.04 8.05
C GLU A 634 1.15 37.55 7.96
N VAL A 635 1.68 36.90 6.92
CA VAL A 635 1.68 35.44 6.82
C VAL A 635 2.46 34.79 7.96
N SER A 636 3.60 35.35 8.36
CA SER A 636 4.37 34.86 9.51
C SER A 636 3.55 34.89 10.79
N LEU A 637 2.93 36.04 11.11
CA LEU A 637 2.09 36.18 12.30
C LEU A 637 0.86 35.26 12.27
N PHE A 638 0.24 35.12 11.11
CA PHE A 638 -0.90 34.25 10.93
C PHE A 638 -0.52 32.78 11.17
N LEU A 639 0.57 32.29 10.59
CA LEU A 639 1.06 30.92 10.81
C LEU A 639 1.45 30.66 12.27
N GLN A 640 2.08 31.61 12.94
CA GLN A 640 2.38 31.53 14.36
C GLN A 640 1.09 31.41 15.20
N ASN A 641 0.03 32.17 14.86
CA ASN A 641 -1.25 32.04 15.55
C ASN A 641 -1.84 30.62 15.39
N ILE A 642 -1.73 30.01 14.20
CA ILE A 642 -2.20 28.63 13.98
C ILE A 642 -1.38 27.65 14.84
N ILE A 643 -0.06 27.80 14.88
CA ILE A 643 0.82 26.92 15.66
C ILE A 643 0.46 26.89 17.15
N PHE A 644 0.03 28.02 17.72
CA PHE A 644 -0.28 28.10 19.15
C PHE A 644 -1.74 27.83 19.50
N ASN A 645 -2.66 28.04 18.57
CA ASN A 645 -4.10 28.06 18.88
C ASN A 645 -4.94 27.03 18.14
N ASP A 646 -4.43 26.39 17.07
CA ASP A 646 -5.17 25.35 16.39
C ASP A 646 -5.04 24.02 17.14
N PRO A 647 -6.14 23.37 17.55
CA PRO A 647 -6.09 22.12 18.26
C PRO A 647 -5.69 20.92 17.41
N LYS A 648 -5.66 21.07 16.07
CA LYS A 648 -5.46 19.97 15.14
C LYS A 648 -3.98 19.74 14.86
N TYR A 649 -3.44 18.59 15.25
CA TYR A 649 -2.03 18.23 15.13
C TYR A 649 -1.45 18.43 13.73
N TYR A 650 -2.18 17.97 12.71
CA TYR A 650 -1.74 18.06 11.33
C TYR A 650 -1.77 19.49 10.79
N SER A 651 -2.69 20.32 11.30
CA SER A 651 -2.74 21.76 11.02
C SER A 651 -1.50 22.46 11.56
N VAL A 652 -1.17 22.24 12.85
CA VAL A 652 0.03 22.77 13.50
C VAL A 652 1.30 22.36 12.76
N SER A 653 1.41 21.06 12.41
CA SER A 653 2.54 20.53 11.64
C SER A 653 2.74 21.23 10.30
N ASP A 654 1.67 21.39 9.50
CA ASP A 654 1.76 22.01 8.17
C ASP A 654 2.01 23.53 8.27
N ALA A 655 1.42 24.21 9.28
CA ALA A 655 1.68 25.62 9.55
C ALA A 655 3.15 25.86 9.92
N PHE A 656 3.74 24.99 10.77
CA PHE A 656 5.15 25.12 11.15
C PHE A 656 6.10 24.88 9.96
N LYS A 657 5.83 23.87 9.14
CA LYS A 657 6.59 23.64 7.90
C LYS A 657 6.54 24.84 6.96
N ALA A 658 5.38 25.49 6.85
CA ALA A 658 5.25 26.72 6.08
C ALA A 658 6.01 27.89 6.71
N LEU A 659 5.88 28.09 8.03
CA LEU A 659 6.58 29.12 8.80
C LEU A 659 8.10 29.00 8.64
N THR A 660 8.64 27.78 8.64
CA THR A 660 10.06 27.51 8.45
C THR A 660 10.62 28.17 7.16
N ILE A 661 9.77 28.24 6.12
CA ILE A 661 10.13 28.82 4.81
C ILE A 661 9.82 30.32 4.75
N VAL A 662 8.70 30.73 5.32
CA VAL A 662 8.21 32.13 5.31
C VAL A 662 9.07 33.00 6.21
N ASP A 663 9.30 32.54 7.45
CA ASP A 663 10.04 33.24 8.49
C ASP A 663 10.88 32.26 9.35
N THR A 664 12.09 32.03 8.89
CA THR A 664 13.03 31.11 9.56
C THR A 664 13.37 31.55 10.99
N ALA A 665 13.38 32.87 11.27
CA ALA A 665 13.72 33.40 12.60
C ALA A 665 12.57 33.11 13.59
N ALA A 666 11.32 33.30 13.18
CA ALA A 666 10.16 32.94 13.98
C ALA A 666 10.08 31.42 14.18
N ALA A 667 10.34 30.61 13.16
CA ALA A 667 10.37 29.15 13.27
C ALA A 667 11.43 28.70 14.29
N ARG A 668 12.62 29.30 14.28
CA ARG A 668 13.69 29.00 15.27
C ARG A 668 13.26 29.19 16.71
N LYS A 669 12.46 30.21 16.98
CA LYS A 669 11.98 30.50 18.35
C LYS A 669 11.00 29.44 18.86
N ASN A 670 10.35 28.73 17.97
CA ASN A 670 9.26 27.80 18.28
C ASN A 670 9.68 26.32 18.19
N VAL A 671 10.80 26.00 17.55
CA VAL A 671 11.18 24.61 17.23
C VAL A 671 11.35 23.73 18.47
N ASP A 672 11.99 24.24 19.53
CA ASP A 672 12.24 23.45 20.74
C ASP A 672 10.93 23.15 21.49
N HIS A 673 9.99 24.10 21.52
CA HIS A 673 8.64 23.85 22.06
C HIS A 673 7.94 22.75 21.28
N LEU A 674 7.96 22.79 19.94
CA LEU A 674 7.28 21.79 19.11
C LEU A 674 7.92 20.40 19.18
N LEU A 675 9.21 20.30 19.51
CA LEU A 675 9.87 19.03 19.80
C LEU A 675 9.32 18.33 21.04
N SER A 676 8.73 19.06 21.98
CA SER A 676 8.18 18.52 23.24
C SER A 676 6.68 18.17 23.17
N ILE A 677 6.00 18.48 22.08
CA ILE A 677 4.55 18.25 21.94
C ILE A 677 4.31 16.81 21.45
N ASP A 678 3.53 16.07 22.24
CA ASP A 678 3.01 14.76 21.82
C ASP A 678 1.85 14.92 20.85
N SER A 679 1.80 14.05 19.85
CA SER A 679 0.79 14.11 18.83
C SER A 679 0.69 12.77 18.10
N HIS A 680 -0.45 12.47 17.49
CA HIS A 680 -0.64 11.26 16.70
C HIS A 680 0.55 11.04 15.75
N SER A 681 1.18 9.86 15.85
CA SER A 681 2.37 9.48 15.06
C SER A 681 3.49 10.52 15.10
N ASP A 682 3.62 11.28 16.16
CA ASP A 682 4.64 12.35 16.34
C ASP A 682 4.65 13.42 15.23
N VAL A 683 3.51 13.72 14.62
CA VAL A 683 3.47 14.56 13.41
C VAL A 683 4.00 15.97 13.67
N ILE A 684 3.78 16.53 14.87
CA ILE A 684 4.29 17.86 15.25
C ILE A 684 5.80 17.80 15.48
N ARG A 685 6.28 16.81 16.24
CA ARG A 685 7.71 16.59 16.51
C ARG A 685 8.49 16.34 15.21
N LYS A 686 7.96 15.53 14.31
CA LYS A 686 8.54 15.31 12.97
C LYS A 686 8.64 16.59 12.14
N ALA A 687 7.64 17.49 12.24
CA ALA A 687 7.71 18.81 11.60
C ALA A 687 8.83 19.67 12.21
N ALA A 688 8.98 19.66 13.54
CA ALA A 688 10.08 20.36 14.22
C ALA A 688 11.45 19.81 13.81
N ILE A 689 11.60 18.49 13.73
CA ILE A 689 12.83 17.84 13.23
C ILE A 689 13.15 18.27 11.80
N SER A 690 12.15 18.37 10.93
CA SER A 690 12.36 18.79 9.54
C SER A 690 12.90 20.21 9.38
N TYR A 691 12.68 21.09 10.37
CA TYR A 691 13.29 22.43 10.42
C TYR A 691 14.83 22.35 10.32
N PHE A 692 15.46 21.45 11.06
CA PHE A 692 16.92 21.32 11.07
C PHE A 692 17.50 20.84 9.73
N GLY A 693 16.72 20.12 8.93
CA GLY A 693 17.11 19.73 7.57
C GLY A 693 16.87 20.82 6.53
N ILE A 694 15.91 21.72 6.76
CA ILE A 694 15.58 22.85 5.87
C ILE A 694 16.55 24.01 6.10
N VAL A 695 16.80 24.37 7.37
CA VAL A 695 17.66 25.49 7.78
C VAL A 695 19.05 24.96 8.05
N LYS A 696 19.88 24.96 7.02
CA LYS A 696 21.21 24.36 7.07
C LYS A 696 22.25 25.25 7.75
N ASN A 697 22.88 24.74 8.79
CA ASN A 697 24.09 25.24 9.44
C ASN A 697 24.68 24.14 10.32
N GLU A 698 25.90 24.35 10.85
CA GLU A 698 26.61 23.35 11.64
C GLU A 698 25.90 22.99 12.96
N TYR A 699 25.29 23.96 13.63
CA TYR A 699 24.49 23.72 14.82
C TYR A 699 23.32 22.76 14.53
N ASN A 700 22.55 22.98 13.45
CA ASN A 700 21.41 22.17 13.06
C ASN A 700 21.84 20.78 12.58
N TYR A 701 22.99 20.65 11.92
CA TYR A 701 23.59 19.37 11.60
C TYR A 701 23.86 18.53 12.84
N ASN A 702 24.56 19.11 13.82
CA ASN A 702 24.87 18.44 15.09
C ASN A 702 23.59 18.11 15.88
N ARG A 703 22.58 18.97 15.85
CA ARG A 703 21.28 18.71 16.46
C ARG A 703 20.56 17.54 15.83
N LEU A 704 20.58 17.42 14.50
CA LEU A 704 20.04 16.24 13.80
C LEU A 704 20.76 14.94 14.17
N LYS A 705 22.09 14.97 14.27
CA LYS A 705 22.86 13.79 14.74
C LYS A 705 22.42 13.35 16.13
N GLN A 706 22.23 14.31 17.05
CA GLN A 706 21.73 14.03 18.40
C GLN A 706 20.31 13.41 18.36
N LEU A 707 19.39 13.99 17.59
CA LEU A 707 18.02 13.49 17.46
C LEU A 707 17.94 12.13 16.74
N ALA A 708 18.87 11.83 15.84
CA ALA A 708 18.95 10.55 15.14
C ALA A 708 19.56 9.43 16.00
N ALA A 709 20.40 9.80 17.00
CA ALA A 709 21.00 8.83 17.90
C ALA A 709 19.96 8.02 18.68
N TYR A 710 20.33 6.83 19.12
CA TYR A 710 19.45 5.99 19.94
C TYR A 710 19.07 6.75 21.24
N GLY A 711 17.79 6.88 21.52
CA GLY A 711 17.27 7.70 22.62
C GLY A 711 17.28 9.22 22.39
N GLY A 712 17.72 9.70 21.23
CA GLY A 712 17.80 11.14 20.96
C GLY A 712 16.45 11.85 20.81
N THR A 713 15.40 11.10 20.47
CA THR A 713 13.99 11.53 20.44
C THR A 713 13.10 10.29 20.58
N THR A 714 11.78 10.44 20.48
CA THR A 714 10.83 9.32 20.50
C THR A 714 11.12 8.31 19.40
N TRP A 715 10.72 7.06 19.60
CA TRP A 715 10.92 5.97 18.67
C TRP A 715 10.42 6.32 17.25
N ASP A 716 9.19 6.79 17.14
CA ASP A 716 8.53 7.14 15.88
C ASP A 716 9.13 8.36 15.17
N ALA A 717 9.75 9.27 15.89
CA ALA A 717 10.31 10.49 15.30
C ALA A 717 11.77 10.34 14.84
N ARG A 718 12.53 9.37 15.37
CA ARG A 718 13.95 9.13 15.01
C ARG A 718 14.17 8.91 13.51
N PRO A 719 13.36 8.08 12.79
CA PRO A 719 13.52 7.88 11.36
C PRO A 719 13.44 9.19 10.54
N GLU A 720 12.69 10.18 11.02
CA GLU A 720 12.64 11.51 10.39
C GLU A 720 14.00 12.23 10.53
N ALA A 721 14.62 12.19 11.71
CA ALA A 721 15.94 12.80 11.92
C ALA A 721 17.01 12.16 11.02
N VAL A 722 17.01 10.82 10.91
CA VAL A 722 17.90 10.08 9.99
C VAL A 722 17.66 10.50 8.54
N SER A 723 16.41 10.68 8.12
CA SER A 723 16.06 11.14 6.77
C SER A 723 16.57 12.56 6.50
N GLN A 724 16.44 13.48 7.47
CA GLN A 724 16.84 14.87 7.32
C GLN A 724 18.36 15.06 7.27
N LEU A 725 19.16 14.18 7.88
CA LEU A 725 20.62 14.16 7.75
C LEU A 725 21.07 14.11 6.29
N SER A 726 20.33 13.44 5.43
CA SER A 726 20.64 13.36 3.99
C SER A 726 20.70 14.70 3.26
N LYS A 727 20.12 15.76 3.83
CA LYS A 727 20.20 17.12 3.29
C LYS A 727 21.60 17.72 3.39
N TYR A 728 22.43 17.20 4.30
CA TYR A 728 23.80 17.66 4.54
C TYR A 728 24.85 16.81 3.83
N ILE A 729 24.45 15.90 2.96
CA ILE A 729 25.36 14.95 2.28
C ILE A 729 26.45 15.63 1.44
N LYS A 730 26.20 16.85 0.95
CA LYS A 730 27.18 17.60 0.16
C LYS A 730 28.32 18.13 1.01
N GLU A 731 28.00 18.51 2.24
CA GLU A 731 28.92 19.13 3.19
C GLU A 731 29.64 18.07 4.05
N HIS A 732 28.99 16.99 4.41
CA HIS A 732 29.45 15.98 5.39
C HIS A 732 29.37 14.54 4.85
N LYS A 733 29.79 14.30 3.60
CA LYS A 733 29.54 13.02 2.92
C LYS A 733 30.08 11.81 3.66
N GLU A 734 31.40 11.85 4.00
CA GLU A 734 32.08 10.70 4.63
C GLU A 734 31.54 10.41 6.03
N ASP A 735 31.34 11.46 6.85
CA ASP A 735 30.76 11.34 8.19
C ASP A 735 29.35 10.73 8.13
N LEU A 736 28.53 11.14 7.16
CA LEU A 736 27.18 10.62 7.00
C LEU A 736 27.14 9.19 6.46
N LEU A 737 28.04 8.81 5.53
CA LEU A 737 28.07 7.45 5.05
C LEU A 737 28.45 6.48 6.17
N ASN A 738 29.43 6.82 7.00
CA ASN A 738 29.79 6.04 8.18
C ASN A 738 28.61 5.95 9.18
N LEU A 739 27.97 7.06 9.46
CA LEU A 739 26.79 7.08 10.34
C LEU A 739 25.63 6.24 9.81
N TYR A 740 25.39 6.21 8.49
CA TYR A 740 24.38 5.32 7.90
C TYR A 740 24.78 3.85 7.97
N ILE A 741 26.08 3.52 7.94
CA ILE A 741 26.54 2.14 8.19
C ILE A 741 26.22 1.77 9.65
N ASP A 742 26.51 2.64 10.62
CA ASP A 742 26.19 2.40 12.03
C ASP A 742 24.66 2.19 12.24
N PHE A 743 23.82 2.93 11.51
CA PHE A 743 22.37 2.78 11.58
C PHE A 743 21.83 1.49 10.95
N LEU A 744 22.62 0.71 10.24
CA LEU A 744 22.19 -0.60 9.74
C LEU A 744 21.98 -1.63 10.85
N ASP A 745 22.62 -1.43 12.00
CA ASP A 745 22.48 -2.29 13.18
C ASP A 745 21.51 -1.68 14.23
N ASP A 746 20.73 -0.67 13.88
CA ASP A 746 19.77 -0.05 14.79
C ASP A 746 18.59 -0.97 15.11
N ARG A 747 18.09 -0.96 16.35
CA ARG A 747 16.91 -1.76 16.75
C ARG A 747 15.65 -1.39 15.98
N SER A 748 15.50 -0.11 15.57
CA SER A 748 14.35 0.35 14.79
C SER A 748 14.50 -0.03 13.31
N ARG A 749 13.61 -0.87 12.82
CA ARG A 749 13.52 -1.24 11.39
C ARG A 749 13.39 -0.01 10.50
N ASP A 750 12.62 0.99 10.91
CA ASP A 750 12.45 2.21 10.14
C ASP A 750 13.76 3.03 10.05
N VAL A 751 14.60 3.02 11.07
CA VAL A 751 15.94 3.62 11.04
C VAL A 751 16.84 2.84 10.07
N ARG A 752 16.90 1.50 10.18
CA ARG A 752 17.66 0.65 9.23
C ARG A 752 17.21 0.90 7.79
N ARG A 753 15.90 0.94 7.53
CA ARG A 753 15.33 1.24 6.20
C ARG A 753 15.79 2.60 5.67
N ARG A 754 15.81 3.66 6.51
CA ARG A 754 16.30 4.98 6.11
C ARG A 754 17.80 4.97 5.79
N ALA A 755 18.59 4.25 6.56
CA ALA A 755 20.02 4.06 6.30
C ALA A 755 20.26 3.34 4.95
N VAL A 756 19.58 2.22 4.70
CA VAL A 756 19.62 1.49 3.41
C VAL A 756 19.26 2.42 2.23
N GLN A 757 18.19 3.20 2.36
CA GLN A 757 17.78 4.14 1.32
C GLN A 757 18.81 5.26 1.09
N ALA A 758 19.47 5.73 2.14
CA ALA A 758 20.53 6.74 2.03
C ALA A 758 21.80 6.17 1.38
N LEU A 759 22.25 5.00 1.81
CA LEU A 759 23.38 4.29 1.19
C LEU A 759 23.10 3.97 -0.29
N GLY A 760 21.88 3.55 -0.64
CA GLY A 760 21.49 3.34 -2.04
C GLY A 760 21.53 4.59 -2.91
N ARG A 761 21.37 5.79 -2.33
CA ARG A 761 21.42 7.08 -3.06
C ARG A 761 22.83 7.66 -3.16
N TYR A 762 23.61 7.52 -2.12
CA TYR A 762 24.85 8.26 -1.93
C TYR A 762 26.09 7.38 -1.78
N GLY A 763 25.90 6.11 -1.50
CA GLY A 763 26.95 5.12 -1.33
C GLY A 763 27.66 4.70 -2.64
N HIS A 764 28.61 3.82 -2.51
CA HIS A 764 29.47 3.26 -3.57
C HIS A 764 29.51 1.74 -3.44
N GLU A 765 30.19 1.05 -4.37
CA GLU A 765 30.29 -0.41 -4.40
C GLU A 765 30.87 -1.02 -3.10
N GLU A 766 31.76 -0.31 -2.40
CA GLU A 766 32.32 -0.71 -1.10
C GLU A 766 31.26 -0.91 -0.01
N HIS A 767 30.06 -0.31 -0.18
CA HIS A 767 28.94 -0.41 0.77
C HIS A 767 28.03 -1.62 0.52
N LEU A 768 28.26 -2.37 -0.58
CA LEU A 768 27.39 -3.52 -0.94
C LEU A 768 27.43 -4.62 0.13
N GLY A 769 28.60 -4.87 0.74
CA GLY A 769 28.75 -5.87 1.80
C GLY A 769 27.89 -5.58 3.02
N TYR A 770 27.84 -4.33 3.48
CA TYR A 770 26.98 -3.91 4.59
C TYR A 770 25.48 -4.07 4.29
N LEU A 771 25.09 -3.87 3.00
CA LEU A 771 23.71 -4.10 2.58
C LEU A 771 23.35 -5.60 2.55
N ASP A 772 24.31 -6.49 2.30
CA ASP A 772 24.08 -7.93 2.40
C ASP A 772 24.01 -8.38 3.86
N GLU A 773 24.82 -7.79 4.72
CA GLU A 773 24.82 -8.08 6.15
C GLU A 773 23.49 -7.69 6.79
N VAL A 774 22.99 -6.46 6.56
CA VAL A 774 21.70 -6.04 7.12
C VAL A 774 20.53 -6.88 6.59
N LEU A 775 20.60 -7.39 5.38
CA LEU A 775 19.58 -8.29 4.83
C LEU A 775 19.53 -9.62 5.59
N SER A 776 20.65 -10.13 6.07
CA SER A 776 20.70 -11.34 6.89
C SER A 776 20.17 -11.14 8.31
N LEU A 777 20.15 -9.90 8.80
CA LEU A 777 19.63 -9.55 10.12
C LEU A 777 18.14 -9.16 10.08
N ASP A 778 17.69 -8.56 9.00
CA ASP A 778 16.33 -8.08 8.80
C ASP A 778 15.86 -8.32 7.35
N PRO A 779 15.42 -9.54 7.02
CA PRO A 779 14.94 -9.87 5.69
C PRO A 779 13.71 -9.03 5.24
N VAL A 780 12.93 -8.48 6.18
CA VAL A 780 11.75 -7.63 5.89
C VAL A 780 12.10 -6.43 4.99
N ILE A 781 13.31 -5.85 5.14
CA ILE A 781 13.75 -4.72 4.31
C ILE A 781 14.40 -5.15 2.99
N GLY A 782 14.29 -6.42 2.62
CA GLY A 782 14.92 -7.00 1.41
C GLY A 782 14.63 -6.25 0.13
N ARG A 783 13.40 -5.77 -0.05
CA ARG A 783 13.01 -4.94 -1.20
C ARG A 783 13.78 -3.61 -1.25
N ASP A 784 13.96 -2.95 -0.10
CA ASP A 784 14.74 -1.70 0.00
C ASP A 784 16.22 -1.96 -0.28
N VAL A 785 16.77 -3.08 0.22
CA VAL A 785 18.16 -3.51 -0.03
C VAL A 785 18.38 -3.80 -1.52
N ARG A 786 17.51 -4.60 -2.16
CA ARG A 786 17.59 -4.85 -3.62
C ARG A 786 17.57 -3.55 -4.42
N ALA A 787 16.67 -2.62 -4.06
CA ALA A 787 16.59 -1.31 -4.70
C ALA A 787 17.83 -0.43 -4.47
N ALA A 788 18.43 -0.47 -3.28
CA ALA A 788 19.66 0.24 -2.95
C ALA A 788 20.84 -0.30 -3.75
N LYS A 789 21.04 -1.63 -3.78
CA LYS A 789 22.10 -2.30 -4.56
C LYS A 789 21.99 -2.00 -6.05
N LYS A 790 20.76 -2.09 -6.62
CA LYS A 790 20.49 -1.74 -8.02
C LYS A 790 20.91 -0.28 -8.34
N ARG A 791 20.65 0.67 -7.42
CA ARG A 791 21.07 2.08 -7.60
C ARG A 791 22.59 2.26 -7.53
N ILE A 792 23.26 1.59 -6.61
CA ILE A 792 24.72 1.68 -6.47
C ILE A 792 25.40 1.12 -7.73
N LEU A 793 24.94 -0.03 -8.24
CA LEU A 793 25.48 -0.69 -9.42
C LEU A 793 25.06 -0.07 -10.75
N SER A 794 24.01 0.79 -10.74
CA SER A 794 23.58 1.47 -11.96
C SER A 794 24.58 2.57 -12.35
N PRO A 795 25.01 2.65 -13.62
CA PRO A 795 25.90 3.72 -14.08
C PRO A 795 25.26 5.08 -13.78
N LYS A 796 25.97 5.92 -13.01
CA LYS A 796 25.51 7.28 -12.69
C LYS A 796 25.39 8.06 -13.98
N LYS A 797 24.15 8.44 -14.38
CA LYS A 797 23.93 9.37 -15.48
C LYS A 797 24.61 10.70 -15.14
N THR A 798 25.75 10.96 -15.71
CA THR A 798 26.41 12.26 -15.67
C THR A 798 25.54 13.23 -16.48
N ASN A 799 24.64 13.93 -15.80
CA ASN A 799 23.78 14.96 -16.41
C ASN A 799 24.51 16.28 -16.67
N SER A 800 25.80 16.26 -17.00
CA SER A 800 26.52 17.44 -17.47
C SER A 800 26.97 17.21 -18.92
N LYS A 801 26.78 18.25 -19.75
CA LYS A 801 27.26 18.29 -21.14
C LYS A 801 28.75 17.94 -21.23
N SER A 802 29.54 18.28 -20.20
CA SER A 802 30.95 17.93 -20.03
C SER A 802 31.20 16.46 -19.71
N GLY A 803 30.29 15.76 -19.04
CA GLY A 803 30.38 14.31 -18.76
C GLY A 803 30.18 13.51 -20.04
N LEU A 804 29.15 13.83 -20.82
CA LEU A 804 28.89 13.22 -22.13
C LEU A 804 30.01 13.48 -23.13
N GLU A 805 30.59 14.67 -23.12
CA GLU A 805 31.75 15.03 -23.98
C GLU A 805 33.01 14.21 -23.57
N LYS A 806 33.22 13.96 -22.29
CA LYS A 806 34.31 13.14 -21.81
C LYS A 806 34.14 11.65 -22.14
N GLU A 807 32.91 11.09 -21.95
CA GLU A 807 32.59 9.73 -22.36
C GLU A 807 32.70 9.50 -23.86
N LEU A 808 32.32 10.50 -24.68
CA LEU A 808 32.44 10.47 -26.11
C LEU A 808 33.93 10.49 -26.52
N GLN A 809 34.76 11.26 -25.83
CA GLN A 809 36.18 11.31 -26.05
C GLN A 809 36.87 9.98 -25.72
N GLU A 810 36.57 9.42 -24.56
CA GLU A 810 37.09 8.10 -24.14
C GLU A 810 36.63 6.94 -25.05
N ALA A 811 35.40 7.00 -25.57
CA ALA A 811 34.93 6.04 -26.58
C ALA A 811 35.63 6.20 -27.93
N ASN A 812 35.91 7.43 -28.38
CA ASN A 812 36.66 7.68 -29.57
C ASN A 812 38.13 7.27 -29.45
N ASP A 813 38.76 7.48 -28.30
CA ASP A 813 40.11 7.03 -28.02
C ASP A 813 40.27 5.51 -28.08
N LYS A 814 39.33 4.77 -27.47
CA LYS A 814 39.22 3.30 -27.56
C LYS A 814 39.00 2.83 -28.99
N LEU A 815 38.16 3.53 -29.75
CA LEU A 815 37.92 3.19 -31.15
C LEU A 815 39.20 3.36 -32.01
N GLN A 816 39.99 4.36 -31.71
CA GLN A 816 41.30 4.58 -32.37
C GLN A 816 42.32 3.50 -32.00
N GLU A 817 42.35 3.02 -30.74
CA GLU A 817 43.16 1.90 -30.33
C GLU A 817 42.79 0.59 -31.04
N ILE A 818 41.47 0.30 -31.11
CA ILE A 818 40.98 -0.88 -31.84
C ILE A 818 41.33 -0.79 -33.33
N LYS A 819 41.23 0.38 -33.95
CA LYS A 819 41.65 0.56 -35.35
C LYS A 819 43.14 0.31 -35.54
N LYS A 820 44.02 0.74 -34.60
CA LYS A 820 45.44 0.47 -34.64
C LYS A 820 45.83 -1.01 -34.48
N ILE A 821 44.93 -1.79 -33.91
CA ILE A 821 45.14 -3.26 -33.73
C ILE A 821 44.63 -4.01 -34.96
N LEU A 822 43.73 -3.42 -35.73
CA LEU A 822 43.14 -4.02 -36.93
C LEU A 822 43.84 -3.64 -38.24
N ASP A 823 44.64 -2.57 -38.21
CA ASP A 823 45.62 -2.20 -39.27
C ASP A 823 47.01 -2.84 -39.00
#